data_e93bc3d1769b483eb44f7bbdf9b69427
#
_entry.id   e93bc3d1769b483eb44f7bbdf9b69427
#
_cell.length_a   1.000
_cell.length_b   1.000
_cell.length_c   1.000
_cell.angle_alpha   90.00
_cell.angle_beta   90.00
_cell.angle_gamma   90.00
#
_symmetry.space_group_name_H-M   'P 1'
#
loop_
_entity.id
_entity.type
_entity.pdbx_description
1 polymer ?
#
loop_
_entity_poly.entity_id
_entity_poly.type
_entity_poly.pdbx_seq_one_letter_code
_entity_poly.pdbx_strand_id
1 'polypeptide(L)'
;MKTILAPIILLAGTLAFAQTTKDTVQSKEKEIEAVTLTYKKPTVESKVDRTVFNVANSSILAGNTTWDVLRMTPLLSVDNNDALKAEGESVTVYINDRKSVFTGKELKEYLQTIPADNLMKIEVITSPSSRYEATGSVVNIVLKKRDDEGMKGSITFNNRQNTQNSQYTNFNLNYHKKKFTQTLIGSYSDNTFVQKNSFLNTIYENNIVTDGSTNSVYKGKNPSLSSTSEFEMNDKNTMGVILELYQGKRNNSSEADAIRTVNGVFDQSYDQVQNSSSLNRNVGTNFFYKYYDKEKNRILDINFGANYDGESDNSYFLKNTIFSEKPSSVNEIGVLSDVENRNYYAKIDYTQPLGKEGGNLEVGGKIDFNNNVIPNDLFGNQLDGLSKRDVFHYEDNINSVYANYSKTFFKKLETRFGIRYEHIDYKMRQDVAGTSRKDSYGAFLPNILVKYSFSDKYDLSLTYNRNLWRPWYSEFNPFMQPTNDGFYTRGNIDLNPNPSDRLYMKFGFLKKYFLSARYMYTNQDYWTAYLTEGDKIISQETNFSGKVHKYYVYANTNQTFFKNKLNVNLGFGWNYLDNSDFNSRNGLNEARDYLSYWAGSTNVSYTNLFNKNINLSAWVEVSNQNNGNSFANRTNVFHNISATKIFPKTQMEVSLQLVNIFSRPNFDSTSFNQIGTFRNSTQSDWYGFSLSFVKRFGNQKVKENTKTDVEKNSGGGK
;
A
#
# COMPACT_ATOMS: atom_id res chain seq x y z
N MET A 1 -25.53 22.49 -13.33
CA MET A 1 -24.06 22.67 -13.40
C MET A 1 -23.59 24.13 -13.44
N LYS A 2 -24.41 25.15 -13.17
CA LYS A 2 -24.00 26.58 -13.26
C LYS A 2 -23.92 27.30 -11.89
N THR A 3 -24.16 26.66 -10.76
CA THR A 3 -24.31 27.30 -9.45
C THR A 3 -23.22 26.99 -8.41
N ILE A 4 -22.20 26.19 -8.73
CA ILE A 4 -21.15 25.81 -7.75
C ILE A 4 -19.81 26.55 -8.00
N LEU A 5 -19.63 27.19 -9.16
CA LEU A 5 -18.37 27.93 -9.46
C LEU A 5 -18.32 29.34 -8.88
N ALA A 6 -19.45 29.97 -8.52
CA ALA A 6 -19.48 31.34 -8.04
C ALA A 6 -18.83 31.61 -6.66
N PRO A 7 -18.94 30.73 -5.63
CA PRO A 7 -18.33 31.00 -4.33
C PRO A 7 -16.82 30.83 -4.29
N ILE A 8 -16.23 30.02 -5.18
CA ILE A 8 -14.77 29.73 -5.17
C ILE A 8 -13.99 30.92 -5.76
N ILE A 9 -14.55 31.65 -6.71
CA ILE A 9 -13.90 32.84 -7.31
C ILE A 9 -13.93 34.04 -6.35
N LEU A 10 -14.93 34.15 -5.47
CA LEU A 10 -15.01 35.25 -4.49
C LEU A 10 -14.01 35.10 -3.34
N LEU A 11 -13.63 33.85 -2.95
CA LEU A 11 -12.64 33.61 -1.89
C LEU A 11 -11.20 33.88 -2.36
N ALA A 12 -10.91 33.75 -3.66
CA ALA A 12 -9.59 34.02 -4.22
C ALA A 12 -9.29 35.53 -4.34
N GLY A 13 -10.32 36.36 -4.40
CA GLY A 13 -10.21 37.80 -4.56
C GLY A 13 -9.87 38.58 -3.27
N THR A 14 -10.16 38.03 -2.10
CA THR A 14 -9.98 38.73 -0.81
C THR A 14 -8.61 38.50 -0.15
N LEU A 15 -7.75 37.64 -0.67
CA LEU A 15 -6.40 37.39 -0.16
C LEU A 15 -5.29 38.22 -0.80
N ALA A 16 -5.62 39.12 -1.72
CA ALA A 16 -4.64 39.91 -2.48
C ALA A 16 -4.23 41.27 -1.83
N PHE A 17 -4.81 41.67 -0.71
CA PHE A 17 -4.59 43.01 -0.11
C PHE A 17 -4.03 42.98 1.31
N ALA A 18 -2.92 42.30 1.55
CA ALA A 18 -2.19 42.48 2.81
C ALA A 18 -0.69 42.26 2.63
N GLN A 19 -0.04 43.21 1.94
CA GLN A 19 1.42 43.36 2.06
C GLN A 19 1.77 44.84 1.91
N THR A 20 2.01 45.50 3.03
CA THR A 20 2.82 46.71 3.11
C THR A 20 4.17 46.39 3.71
N THR A 21 5.19 46.51 2.88
CA THR A 21 6.60 46.33 3.25
C THR A 21 7.13 47.61 3.91
N LYS A 22 7.81 47.49 5.04
CA LYS A 22 8.74 48.48 5.56
C LYS A 22 10.17 47.99 5.29
N ASP A 23 10.90 48.75 4.46
CA ASP A 23 12.34 48.58 4.28
C ASP A 23 13.12 48.96 5.53
N THR A 24 13.98 48.06 5.97
CA THR A 24 15.03 48.40 6.95
C THR A 24 16.39 48.04 6.34
N VAL A 25 17.22 49.04 6.16
CA VAL A 25 18.58 48.94 5.67
C VAL A 25 19.45 48.25 6.71
N GLN A 26 20.06 47.12 6.36
CA GLN A 26 21.07 46.43 7.18
C GLN A 26 22.48 46.73 6.68
N SER A 27 23.33 47.12 7.62
CA SER A 27 24.75 47.30 7.44
C SER A 27 25.50 46.02 7.14
N LYS A 28 26.45 46.04 6.20
CA LYS A 28 27.32 44.95 5.85
C LYS A 28 28.43 44.80 6.91
N GLU A 29 28.37 43.78 7.77
CA GLU A 29 29.54 43.25 8.42
C GLU A 29 30.18 42.16 7.54
N LYS A 30 31.48 42.28 7.32
CA LYS A 30 32.30 41.24 6.65
C LYS A 30 32.62 40.18 7.70
N GLU A 31 31.89 39.06 7.64
CA GLU A 31 32.27 37.86 8.35
C GLU A 31 33.45 37.16 7.64
N ILE A 32 34.48 36.84 8.42
CA ILE A 32 35.60 36.00 7.95
C ILE A 32 35.09 34.55 7.89
N GLU A 33 35.02 33.98 6.68
CA GLU A 33 34.64 32.60 6.52
C GLU A 33 35.59 31.65 7.25
N ALA A 34 35.10 31.09 8.36
CA ALA A 34 35.75 29.94 8.98
C ALA A 34 35.61 28.75 8.03
N VAL A 35 36.72 28.20 7.56
CA VAL A 35 36.76 26.96 6.77
C VAL A 35 36.34 25.82 7.69
N THR A 36 35.05 25.57 7.77
CA THR A 36 34.51 24.39 8.42
C THR A 36 34.71 23.21 7.46
N LEU A 37 35.61 22.29 7.82
CA LEU A 37 35.75 20.99 7.13
C LEU A 37 34.47 20.18 7.34
N THR A 38 33.47 20.40 6.49
CA THR A 38 32.26 19.60 6.48
C THR A 38 32.54 18.24 5.86
N TYR A 39 32.61 17.21 6.70
CA TYR A 39 32.64 15.82 6.23
C TYR A 39 31.30 15.53 5.51
N LYS A 40 31.33 15.48 4.17
CA LYS A 40 30.16 15.08 3.37
C LYS A 40 29.94 13.57 3.55
N LYS A 41 28.86 13.19 4.19
CA LYS A 41 28.40 11.79 4.23
C LYS A 41 28.21 11.28 2.79
N PRO A 42 28.52 10.00 2.51
CA PRO A 42 28.23 9.40 1.22
C PRO A 42 26.74 9.55 0.87
N THR A 43 26.42 9.79 -0.38
CA THR A 43 25.03 9.93 -0.86
C THR A 43 24.21 8.66 -0.58
N VAL A 44 24.84 7.49 -0.72
CA VAL A 44 24.23 6.19 -0.37
C VAL A 44 25.12 5.50 0.66
N GLU A 45 24.52 5.06 1.76
CA GLU A 45 25.17 4.35 2.85
C GLU A 45 24.39 3.04 3.10
N SER A 46 25.09 1.91 3.07
CA SER A 46 24.50 0.62 3.43
C SER A 46 24.72 0.38 4.91
N LYS A 47 23.63 0.30 5.68
CA LYS A 47 23.64 -0.09 7.10
C LYS A 47 23.18 -1.54 7.23
N VAL A 48 23.19 -2.04 8.45
CA VAL A 48 22.88 -3.44 8.79
C VAL A 48 21.56 -3.92 8.15
N ASP A 49 20.49 -3.19 8.39
CA ASP A 49 19.13 -3.56 8.04
C ASP A 49 18.53 -2.66 6.94
N ARG A 50 19.29 -1.62 6.52
CA ARG A 50 18.77 -0.57 5.64
C ARG A 50 19.80 0.01 4.70
N THR A 51 19.33 0.51 3.59
CA THR A 51 20.09 1.41 2.72
C THR A 51 19.67 2.84 3.01
N VAL A 52 20.60 3.70 3.35
CA VAL A 52 20.35 5.11 3.67
C VAL A 52 20.72 5.98 2.48
N PHE A 53 19.78 6.73 1.98
CA PHE A 53 20.00 7.75 0.97
C PHE A 53 20.07 9.12 1.65
N ASN A 54 21.30 9.66 1.79
CA ASN A 54 21.58 10.94 2.43
C ASN A 54 21.35 12.09 1.43
N VAL A 55 20.21 12.74 1.53
CA VAL A 55 19.78 13.77 0.56
C VAL A 55 20.05 15.19 1.02
N ALA A 56 20.31 15.43 2.29
CA ALA A 56 20.41 16.78 2.89
C ALA A 56 21.37 17.75 2.19
N ASN A 57 22.40 17.24 1.52
CA ASN A 57 23.39 18.01 0.80
C ASN A 57 23.44 17.69 -0.71
N SER A 58 22.35 17.13 -1.23
CA SER A 58 22.24 16.76 -2.65
C SER A 58 21.59 17.87 -3.46
N SER A 59 22.05 18.08 -4.68
CA SER A 59 21.41 18.96 -5.67
C SER A 59 20.03 18.46 -6.12
N ILE A 60 19.65 17.23 -5.75
CA ILE A 60 18.33 16.63 -6.01
C ILE A 60 17.23 17.37 -5.24
N LEU A 61 17.54 18.07 -4.16
CA LEU A 61 16.53 18.75 -3.33
C LEU A 61 15.93 19.97 -4.02
N ALA A 62 16.71 20.68 -4.82
CA ALA A 62 16.27 21.97 -5.39
C ALA A 62 15.11 21.78 -6.36
N GLY A 63 13.94 22.28 -5.98
CA GLY A 63 12.76 22.29 -6.83
C GLY A 63 11.99 20.95 -6.90
N ASN A 64 12.37 19.96 -6.09
CA ASN A 64 11.67 18.69 -5.99
C ASN A 64 10.82 18.62 -4.71
N THR A 65 9.84 17.74 -4.74
CA THR A 65 9.06 17.32 -3.57
C THR A 65 9.71 16.11 -2.92
N THR A 66 9.28 15.77 -1.71
CA THR A 66 9.69 14.52 -1.05
C THR A 66 9.34 13.29 -1.89
N TRP A 67 8.20 13.30 -2.58
CA TRP A 67 7.80 12.22 -3.48
C TRP A 67 8.75 12.05 -4.67
N ASP A 68 9.18 13.16 -5.28
CA ASP A 68 10.14 13.11 -6.38
C ASP A 68 11.48 12.51 -5.95
N VAL A 69 11.93 12.83 -4.73
CA VAL A 69 13.16 12.24 -4.17
C VAL A 69 13.00 10.76 -3.87
N LEU A 70 11.83 10.28 -3.42
CA LEU A 70 11.58 8.85 -3.24
C LEU A 70 11.72 8.08 -4.55
N ARG A 71 11.20 8.61 -5.65
CA ARG A 71 11.36 8.00 -6.99
C ARG A 71 12.81 7.91 -7.46
N MET A 72 13.69 8.75 -6.91
CA MET A 72 15.13 8.77 -7.18
C MET A 72 15.94 7.97 -6.15
N THR A 73 15.29 7.43 -5.12
CA THR A 73 15.94 6.68 -4.04
C THR A 73 16.32 5.28 -4.52
N PRO A 74 17.56 4.81 -4.28
CA PRO A 74 17.96 3.45 -4.60
C PRO A 74 17.03 2.41 -3.99
N LEU A 75 16.82 1.29 -4.70
CA LEU A 75 15.94 0.18 -4.34
C LEU A 75 14.44 0.51 -4.38
N LEU A 76 14.03 1.76 -4.55
CA LEU A 76 12.63 2.14 -4.65
C LEU A 76 12.16 2.25 -6.09
N SER A 77 10.92 1.86 -6.31
CA SER A 77 10.17 2.10 -7.54
C SER A 77 8.74 2.51 -7.18
N VAL A 78 8.06 3.11 -8.13
CA VAL A 78 6.65 3.51 -7.98
C VAL A 78 5.89 2.87 -9.12
N ASP A 79 4.81 2.16 -8.82
CA ASP A 79 3.97 1.54 -9.84
C ASP A 79 2.90 2.51 -10.42
N ASN A 80 2.08 2.01 -11.32
CA ASN A 80 1.03 2.79 -11.99
C ASN A 80 -0.06 3.32 -11.05
N ASN A 81 -0.25 2.67 -9.92
CA ASN A 81 -1.23 3.07 -8.90
C ASN A 81 -0.64 4.03 -7.88
N ASP A 82 0.56 4.59 -8.18
CA ASP A 82 1.33 5.41 -7.27
C ASP A 82 1.73 4.65 -5.97
N ALA A 83 1.73 3.32 -6.00
CA ALA A 83 2.20 2.53 -4.88
C ALA A 83 3.73 2.45 -4.88
N LEU A 84 4.33 2.78 -3.74
CA LEU A 84 5.77 2.68 -3.54
C LEU A 84 6.16 1.23 -3.30
N LYS A 85 7.20 0.78 -4.00
CA LYS A 85 7.77 -0.58 -3.87
C LYS A 85 9.26 -0.50 -3.55
N ALA A 86 9.75 -1.43 -2.74
CA ALA A 86 11.18 -1.65 -2.54
C ALA A 86 11.57 -3.02 -3.08
N GLU A 87 12.50 -3.06 -4.03
CA GLU A 87 12.91 -4.30 -4.72
C GLU A 87 11.71 -5.09 -5.30
N GLY A 88 10.70 -4.35 -5.80
CA GLY A 88 9.48 -4.93 -6.38
C GLY A 88 8.39 -5.32 -5.38
N GLU A 89 8.66 -5.28 -4.06
CA GLU A 89 7.66 -5.56 -3.02
C GLU A 89 7.00 -4.30 -2.49
N SER A 90 5.76 -4.43 -2.04
CA SER A 90 5.04 -3.37 -1.33
C SER A 90 5.79 -2.95 -0.06
N VAL A 91 5.74 -1.68 0.27
CA VAL A 91 6.41 -1.13 1.44
C VAL A 91 5.42 -0.53 2.43
N THR A 92 5.78 -0.61 3.71
CA THR A 92 5.16 0.21 4.75
C THR A 92 6.00 1.49 4.90
N VAL A 93 5.37 2.66 4.77
CA VAL A 93 6.08 3.93 4.86
C VAL A 93 6.02 4.49 6.28
N TYR A 94 7.17 4.95 6.75
CA TYR A 94 7.35 5.65 8.01
C TYR A 94 7.87 7.07 7.75
N ILE A 95 7.49 8.01 8.59
CA ILE A 95 8.00 9.37 8.58
C ILE A 95 8.53 9.70 9.98
N ASN A 96 9.83 9.98 10.09
CA ASN A 96 10.51 10.15 11.37
C ASN A 96 10.30 8.99 12.35
N ASP A 97 10.48 7.74 11.86
CA ASP A 97 10.31 6.48 12.59
C ASP A 97 8.87 6.17 13.02
N ARG A 98 7.87 6.75 12.33
CA ARG A 98 6.45 6.54 12.63
C ARG A 98 5.71 6.13 11.36
N LYS A 99 4.89 5.09 11.47
CA LYS A 99 4.10 4.56 10.35
C LYS A 99 3.19 5.64 9.78
N SER A 100 3.22 5.84 8.47
CA SER A 100 2.31 6.75 7.79
C SER A 100 0.91 6.16 7.76
N VAL A 101 -0.07 6.98 8.05
CA VAL A 101 -1.49 6.64 7.88
C VAL A 101 -1.90 6.66 6.41
N PHE A 102 -1.17 7.41 5.58
CA PHE A 102 -1.44 7.50 4.16
C PHE A 102 -0.76 6.36 3.42
N THR A 103 -1.45 5.82 2.42
CA THR A 103 -0.96 4.78 1.52
C THR A 103 -1.27 5.14 0.07
N GLY A 104 -0.56 4.55 -0.89
CA GLY A 104 -0.82 4.73 -2.32
C GLY A 104 -0.90 6.21 -2.72
N LYS A 105 -1.98 6.60 -3.38
CA LYS A 105 -2.20 7.94 -3.90
C LYS A 105 -2.23 9.03 -2.83
N GLU A 106 -2.87 8.77 -1.68
CA GLU A 106 -2.93 9.73 -0.58
C GLU A 106 -1.54 10.02 -0.01
N LEU A 107 -0.70 8.99 0.13
CA LEU A 107 0.69 9.13 0.55
C LEU A 107 1.50 9.97 -0.44
N LYS A 108 1.36 9.70 -1.74
CA LYS A 108 2.00 10.50 -2.79
C LYS A 108 1.65 11.97 -2.64
N GLU A 109 0.37 12.28 -2.59
CA GLU A 109 -0.14 13.65 -2.53
C GLU A 109 0.33 14.36 -1.27
N TYR A 110 0.31 13.67 -0.13
CA TYR A 110 0.90 14.21 1.11
C TYR A 110 2.40 14.50 0.94
N LEU A 111 3.18 13.56 0.40
CA LEU A 111 4.63 13.72 0.24
C LEU A 111 4.99 14.76 -0.84
N GLN A 112 4.11 15.01 -1.79
CA GLN A 112 4.25 16.13 -2.73
C GLN A 112 4.08 17.50 -2.07
N THR A 113 3.36 17.59 -0.94
CA THR A 113 3.25 18.84 -0.18
C THR A 113 4.51 19.16 0.64
N ILE A 114 5.37 18.17 0.89
CA ILE A 114 6.61 18.35 1.66
C ILE A 114 7.74 18.66 0.68
N PRO A 115 8.30 19.89 0.70
CA PRO A 115 9.47 20.22 -0.11
C PRO A 115 10.64 19.28 0.18
N ALA A 116 11.36 18.88 -0.84
CA ALA A 116 12.54 18.03 -0.68
C ALA A 116 13.62 18.65 0.24
N ASP A 117 13.68 20.00 0.30
CA ASP A 117 14.55 20.70 1.22
C ASP A 117 14.32 20.38 2.71
N ASN A 118 13.15 19.85 3.05
CA ASN A 118 12.85 19.37 4.40
C ASN A 118 13.42 17.96 4.68
N LEU A 119 13.86 17.24 3.65
CA LEU A 119 14.45 15.92 3.82
C LEU A 119 15.86 15.98 4.39
N MET A 120 16.13 15.09 5.33
CA MET A 120 17.47 14.78 5.82
C MET A 120 18.02 13.54 5.12
N LYS A 121 17.26 12.46 5.12
CA LYS A 121 17.60 11.16 4.51
C LYS A 121 16.35 10.32 4.27
N ILE A 122 16.49 9.31 3.41
CA ILE A 122 15.52 8.24 3.21
C ILE A 122 16.20 6.93 3.58
N GLU A 123 15.54 6.09 4.37
CA GLU A 123 16.03 4.78 4.79
C GLU A 123 15.14 3.70 4.18
N VAL A 124 15.71 2.83 3.36
CA VAL A 124 15.04 1.66 2.79
C VAL A 124 15.46 0.44 3.60
N ILE A 125 14.52 -0.07 4.41
CA ILE A 125 14.71 -1.17 5.35
C ILE A 125 14.14 -2.43 4.70
N THR A 126 14.98 -3.19 4.02
CA THR A 126 14.57 -4.42 3.31
C THR A 126 14.42 -5.62 4.25
N SER A 127 14.91 -5.49 5.48
CA SER A 127 14.83 -6.51 6.52
C SER A 127 14.44 -5.86 7.85
N PRO A 128 13.15 -5.46 8.02
CA PRO A 128 12.69 -4.79 9.23
C PRO A 128 12.88 -5.66 10.47
N SER A 129 13.13 -5.03 11.62
CA SER A 129 13.24 -5.71 12.92
C SER A 129 11.85 -6.15 13.41
N SER A 130 11.82 -6.97 14.46
CA SER A 130 10.58 -7.43 15.10
C SER A 130 9.71 -6.30 15.69
N ARG A 131 10.24 -5.08 15.78
CA ARG A 131 9.51 -3.85 16.15
C ARG A 131 8.47 -3.48 15.07
N TYR A 132 8.81 -3.68 13.79
CA TYR A 132 7.93 -3.39 12.67
C TYR A 132 6.99 -4.58 12.46
N GLU A 133 5.71 -4.31 12.36
CA GLU A 133 4.68 -5.32 12.03
C GLU A 133 4.55 -5.50 10.52
N ALA A 134 5.59 -5.17 9.78
CA ALA A 134 5.61 -5.25 8.33
C ALA A 134 5.93 -6.67 7.87
N THR A 135 5.12 -7.21 7.00
CA THR A 135 5.38 -8.46 6.28
C THR A 135 6.36 -8.27 5.12
N GLY A 136 6.55 -7.01 4.67
CA GLY A 136 7.45 -6.59 3.59
C GLY A 136 8.54 -5.63 4.04
N SER A 137 9.04 -4.82 3.11
CA SER A 137 10.04 -3.80 3.36
C SER A 137 9.44 -2.55 4.02
N VAL A 138 10.27 -1.75 4.68
CA VAL A 138 9.89 -0.47 5.29
C VAL A 138 10.69 0.65 4.66
N VAL A 139 10.03 1.79 4.39
CA VAL A 139 10.70 3.03 3.96
C VAL A 139 10.50 4.08 5.03
N ASN A 140 11.60 4.55 5.65
CA ASN A 140 11.55 5.61 6.64
C ASN A 140 12.06 6.94 6.06
N ILE A 141 11.20 7.92 5.99
CA ILE A 141 11.48 9.29 5.51
C ILE A 141 11.87 10.13 6.72
N VAL A 142 13.13 10.52 6.81
CA VAL A 142 13.63 11.33 7.92
C VAL A 142 13.71 12.80 7.47
N LEU A 143 12.93 13.64 8.15
CA LEU A 143 12.90 15.08 7.91
C LEU A 143 13.92 15.82 8.77
N LYS A 144 14.40 16.97 8.29
CA LYS A 144 15.27 17.88 9.06
C LYS A 144 14.48 18.44 10.24
N LYS A 145 15.08 18.45 11.41
CA LYS A 145 14.50 19.19 12.55
C LYS A 145 14.58 20.69 12.26
N ARG A 146 13.45 21.35 12.36
CA ARG A 146 13.31 22.80 12.26
C ARG A 146 12.44 23.26 13.42
N ASP A 147 12.79 24.41 14.00
CA ASP A 147 12.09 24.96 15.16
C ASP A 147 11.45 26.32 14.81
N ASP A 148 11.35 26.66 13.51
CA ASP A 148 10.76 27.93 13.06
C ASP A 148 9.27 27.99 13.42
N GLU A 149 8.86 29.08 14.06
CA GLU A 149 7.46 29.35 14.37
C GLU A 149 6.71 29.92 13.16
N GLY A 150 5.39 29.77 13.17
CA GLY A 150 4.48 30.33 12.18
C GLY A 150 3.56 29.33 11.54
N MET A 151 3.17 29.62 10.31
CA MET A 151 2.23 28.82 9.54
C MET A 151 2.76 28.60 8.12
N LYS A 152 2.60 27.38 7.59
CA LYS A 152 2.82 27.03 6.19
C LYS A 152 1.73 26.11 5.69
N GLY A 153 1.52 26.09 4.40
CA GLY A 153 0.56 25.18 3.80
C GLY A 153 0.67 25.06 2.30
N SER A 154 -0.18 24.23 1.75
CA SER A 154 -0.32 24.05 0.32
C SER A 154 -1.74 23.68 -0.05
N ILE A 155 -2.13 24.04 -1.27
CA ILE A 155 -3.34 23.57 -1.93
C ILE A 155 -2.89 22.90 -3.22
N THR A 156 -3.37 21.69 -3.46
CA THR A 156 -3.15 20.95 -4.70
C THR A 156 -4.48 20.70 -5.38
N PHE A 157 -4.52 20.96 -6.67
CA PHE A 157 -5.62 20.55 -7.55
C PHE A 157 -5.05 19.71 -8.67
N ASN A 158 -5.66 18.55 -8.92
CA ASN A 158 -5.30 17.65 -9.99
C ASN A 158 -6.56 17.28 -10.79
N ASN A 159 -6.46 17.39 -12.10
CA ASN A 159 -7.48 16.92 -13.02
C ASN A 159 -6.87 15.87 -13.94
N ARG A 160 -7.47 14.70 -13.98
CA ARG A 160 -7.07 13.56 -14.82
C ARG A 160 -8.16 13.29 -15.85
N GLN A 161 -7.76 13.22 -17.10
CA GLN A 161 -8.61 12.86 -18.22
C GLN A 161 -8.15 11.56 -18.84
N ASN A 162 -8.93 10.52 -18.59
CA ASN A 162 -8.91 9.25 -19.29
C ASN A 162 -10.10 9.22 -20.28
N THR A 163 -10.80 8.09 -20.44
CA THR A 163 -12.13 8.04 -21.06
C THR A 163 -13.13 8.85 -20.24
N GLN A 164 -12.94 8.95 -18.97
CA GLN A 164 -13.72 9.71 -18.01
C GLN A 164 -12.86 10.77 -17.31
N ASN A 165 -13.50 11.78 -16.74
CA ASN A 165 -12.81 12.81 -15.95
C ASN A 165 -12.76 12.42 -14.47
N SER A 166 -11.61 12.65 -13.84
CA SER A 166 -11.40 12.49 -12.40
C SER A 166 -10.72 13.72 -11.83
N GLN A 167 -11.10 14.11 -10.62
CA GLN A 167 -10.59 15.29 -9.93
C GLN A 167 -10.11 14.95 -8.54
N TYR A 168 -9.06 15.62 -8.12
CA TYR A 168 -8.52 15.50 -6.78
C TYR A 168 -8.10 16.87 -6.26
N THR A 169 -8.46 17.16 -5.01
CA THR A 169 -8.05 18.37 -4.30
C THR A 169 -7.49 18.00 -2.93
N ASN A 170 -6.39 18.61 -2.55
CA ASN A 170 -5.79 18.44 -1.23
C ASN A 170 -5.45 19.82 -0.65
N PHE A 171 -5.65 19.93 0.66
CA PHE A 171 -5.25 21.07 1.49
C PHE A 171 -4.38 20.55 2.63
N ASN A 172 -3.22 21.19 2.84
CA ASN A 172 -2.32 20.90 3.94
C ASN A 172 -2.00 22.20 4.67
N LEU A 173 -2.09 22.17 6.00
CA LEU A 173 -1.74 23.28 6.89
C LEU A 173 -0.90 22.76 8.05
N ASN A 174 0.27 23.39 8.27
CA ASN A 174 1.11 23.18 9.44
C ASN A 174 1.24 24.50 10.21
N TYR A 175 0.99 24.47 11.50
CA TYR A 175 1.13 25.56 12.42
C TYR A 175 2.04 25.15 13.57
N HIS A 176 3.06 25.97 13.89
CA HIS A 176 3.94 25.74 15.03
C HIS A 176 4.09 27.04 15.82
N LYS A 177 3.90 26.96 17.13
CA LYS A 177 4.14 28.05 18.06
C LYS A 177 4.66 27.50 19.39
N LYS A 178 5.87 27.89 19.77
CA LYS A 178 6.53 27.43 20.99
C LYS A 178 6.59 25.89 21.05
N LYS A 179 5.87 25.30 22.01
CA LYS A 179 5.82 23.87 22.26
C LYS A 179 4.69 23.14 21.53
N PHE A 180 3.84 23.86 20.84
CA PHE A 180 2.67 23.29 20.17
C PHE A 180 2.84 23.26 18.66
N THR A 181 2.56 22.11 18.06
CA THR A 181 2.54 21.92 16.62
C THR A 181 1.23 21.27 16.19
N GLN A 182 0.59 21.84 15.17
CA GLN A 182 -0.65 21.34 14.57
C GLN A 182 -0.44 21.07 13.10
N THR A 183 -0.83 19.88 12.64
CA THR A 183 -0.96 19.59 11.21
C THR A 183 -2.41 19.27 10.90
N LEU A 184 -2.95 19.89 9.85
CA LEU A 184 -4.28 19.60 9.33
C LEU A 184 -4.15 19.27 7.85
N ILE A 185 -4.73 18.14 7.42
CA ILE A 185 -4.71 17.68 6.03
C ILE A 185 -6.16 17.32 5.66
N GLY A 186 -6.68 17.96 4.62
CA GLY A 186 -7.97 17.63 4.05
C GLY A 186 -7.82 17.23 2.59
N SER A 187 -8.55 16.21 2.15
CA SER A 187 -8.59 15.84 0.73
C SER A 187 -10.01 15.51 0.27
N TYR A 188 -10.20 15.66 -1.03
CA TYR A 188 -11.42 15.23 -1.71
C TYR A 188 -11.05 14.67 -3.08
N SER A 189 -11.53 13.46 -3.39
CA SER A 189 -11.41 12.90 -4.73
C SER A 189 -12.78 12.55 -5.31
N ASP A 190 -12.94 12.82 -6.61
CA ASP A 190 -14.06 12.37 -7.44
C ASP A 190 -13.45 11.62 -8.62
N ASN A 191 -13.52 10.29 -8.55
CA ASN A 191 -12.85 9.40 -9.48
C ASN A 191 -13.87 8.63 -10.30
N THR A 192 -13.68 8.59 -11.62
CA THR A 192 -14.42 7.69 -12.50
C THR A 192 -13.44 6.91 -13.36
N PHE A 193 -13.59 5.60 -13.42
CA PHE A 193 -12.83 4.76 -14.35
C PHE A 193 -13.71 3.67 -14.95
N VAL A 194 -13.30 3.20 -16.13
CA VAL A 194 -13.98 2.16 -16.90
C VAL A 194 -13.09 0.93 -17.00
N GLN A 195 -13.70 -0.23 -16.85
CA GLN A 195 -13.04 -1.52 -16.99
C GLN A 195 -13.84 -2.41 -17.93
N LYS A 196 -13.14 -3.06 -18.85
CA LYS A 196 -13.69 -4.10 -19.72
C LYS A 196 -13.02 -5.41 -19.35
N ASN A 197 -13.81 -6.45 -19.15
CA ASN A 197 -13.33 -7.79 -18.88
C ASN A 197 -13.94 -8.75 -19.87
N SER A 198 -13.13 -9.62 -20.47
CA SER A 198 -13.59 -10.77 -21.26
C SER A 198 -13.17 -12.03 -20.52
N PHE A 199 -14.04 -13.01 -20.45
CA PHE A 199 -13.77 -14.24 -19.72
C PHE A 199 -14.17 -15.48 -20.54
N LEU A 200 -13.40 -16.55 -20.34
CA LEU A 200 -13.68 -17.88 -20.89
C LEU A 200 -13.49 -18.89 -19.75
N ASN A 201 -14.61 -19.38 -19.23
CA ASN A 201 -14.64 -20.33 -18.13
C ASN A 201 -14.98 -21.72 -18.68
N THR A 202 -14.15 -22.70 -18.38
CA THR A 202 -14.36 -24.09 -18.78
C THR A 202 -14.45 -24.96 -17.54
N ILE A 203 -15.60 -25.57 -17.29
CA ILE A 203 -15.81 -26.57 -16.23
C ILE A 203 -15.61 -27.94 -16.88
N TYR A 204 -14.75 -28.79 -16.27
CA TYR A 204 -14.36 -30.07 -16.84
C TYR A 204 -15.53 -31.05 -16.89
N GLU A 205 -16.33 -31.07 -15.83
CA GLU A 205 -17.55 -31.88 -15.81
C GLU A 205 -18.53 -31.39 -16.89
N ASN A 206 -18.95 -32.30 -17.74
CA ASN A 206 -19.83 -32.07 -18.91
C ASN A 206 -19.29 -31.05 -19.94
N ASN A 207 -18.00 -30.71 -19.87
CA ASN A 207 -17.35 -29.75 -20.75
C ASN A 207 -18.19 -28.46 -20.93
N ILE A 208 -18.55 -27.85 -19.81
CA ILE A 208 -19.33 -26.60 -19.79
C ILE A 208 -18.41 -25.44 -20.10
N VAL A 209 -18.67 -24.72 -21.19
CA VAL A 209 -17.89 -23.53 -21.57
C VAL A 209 -18.78 -22.31 -21.50
N THR A 210 -18.37 -21.30 -20.75
CA THR A 210 -19.02 -19.98 -20.69
C THR A 210 -18.06 -18.92 -21.22
N ASP A 211 -18.44 -18.30 -22.32
CA ASP A 211 -17.71 -17.21 -22.98
C ASP A 211 -18.51 -15.92 -22.85
N GLY A 212 -17.87 -14.86 -22.35
CA GLY A 212 -18.59 -13.62 -22.09
C GLY A 212 -17.72 -12.40 -21.90
N SER A 213 -18.39 -11.27 -21.73
CA SER A 213 -17.76 -10.00 -21.46
C SER A 213 -18.52 -9.20 -20.40
N THR A 214 -17.81 -8.28 -19.75
CA THR A 214 -18.37 -7.35 -18.76
C THR A 214 -17.79 -5.96 -18.96
N ASN A 215 -18.67 -4.96 -19.03
CA ASN A 215 -18.30 -3.55 -19.03
C ASN A 215 -18.70 -2.93 -17.69
N SER A 216 -17.74 -2.35 -16.96
CA SER A 216 -17.98 -1.77 -15.65
C SER A 216 -17.57 -0.31 -15.61
N VAL A 217 -18.39 0.51 -14.95
CA VAL A 217 -18.10 1.93 -14.67
C VAL A 217 -18.13 2.14 -13.16
N TYR A 218 -16.98 2.53 -12.64
CA TYR A 218 -16.76 2.79 -11.21
C TYR A 218 -16.72 4.29 -10.95
N LYS A 219 -17.53 4.77 -10.01
CA LYS A 219 -17.56 6.18 -9.58
C LYS A 219 -17.31 6.24 -8.08
N GLY A 220 -16.31 7.01 -7.65
CA GLY A 220 -15.92 7.14 -6.25
C GLY A 220 -15.84 8.58 -5.80
N LYS A 221 -16.37 8.89 -4.61
CA LYS A 221 -16.25 10.21 -3.95
C LYS A 221 -15.71 9.99 -2.55
N ASN A 222 -14.53 10.54 -2.26
CA ASN A 222 -13.80 10.22 -1.04
C ASN A 222 -13.27 11.49 -0.35
N PRO A 223 -14.04 12.15 0.53
CA PRO A 223 -13.53 13.15 1.46
C PRO A 223 -12.71 12.51 2.56
N SER A 224 -11.62 13.16 2.98
CA SER A 224 -10.84 12.81 4.17
C SER A 224 -10.35 14.03 4.92
N LEU A 225 -10.15 13.86 6.23
CA LEU A 225 -9.57 14.85 7.12
C LEU A 225 -8.65 14.16 8.13
N SER A 226 -7.41 14.62 8.25
CA SER A 226 -6.46 14.20 9.28
C SER A 226 -5.97 15.39 10.06
N SER A 227 -5.98 15.30 11.39
CA SER A 227 -5.52 16.31 12.33
C SER A 227 -4.51 15.69 13.29
N THR A 228 -3.31 16.28 13.38
CA THR A 228 -2.28 15.86 14.33
C THR A 228 -1.92 17.05 15.23
N SER A 229 -2.17 16.92 16.52
CA SER A 229 -1.77 17.89 17.55
C SER A 229 -0.63 17.31 18.37
N GLU A 230 0.46 18.05 18.50
CA GLU A 230 1.66 17.64 19.24
C GLU A 230 2.05 18.72 20.23
N PHE A 231 2.39 18.31 21.46
CA PHE A 231 2.85 19.18 22.52
C PHE A 231 4.17 18.68 23.10
N GLU A 232 5.22 19.52 23.00
CA GLU A 232 6.54 19.27 23.58
C GLU A 232 6.54 19.73 25.04
N MET A 233 6.37 18.81 25.98
CA MET A 233 6.42 19.15 27.42
C MET A 233 7.79 19.72 27.79
N ASN A 234 8.86 19.11 27.26
CA ASN A 234 10.25 19.55 27.36
C ASN A 234 11.08 18.90 26.23
N ASP A 235 12.41 19.15 26.22
CA ASP A 235 13.33 18.67 25.18
C ASP A 235 13.41 17.16 25.01
N LYS A 236 12.91 16.38 25.97
CA LYS A 236 12.93 14.92 25.97
C LYS A 236 11.54 14.29 25.85
N ASN A 237 10.49 15.04 26.14
CA ASN A 237 9.13 14.50 26.29
C ASN A 237 8.16 15.19 25.35
N THR A 238 7.51 14.41 24.50
CA THR A 238 6.50 14.86 23.55
C THR A 238 5.26 13.99 23.68
N MET A 239 4.08 14.59 23.64
CA MET A 239 2.82 13.86 23.56
C MET A 239 1.92 14.48 22.49
N GLY A 240 0.94 13.73 22.04
CA GLY A 240 -0.01 14.24 21.05
C GLY A 240 -1.17 13.32 20.78
N VAL A 241 -2.05 13.83 19.91
CA VAL A 241 -3.26 13.14 19.47
C VAL A 241 -3.34 13.24 17.94
N ILE A 242 -3.72 12.14 17.31
CA ILE A 242 -4.06 12.07 15.89
C ILE A 242 -5.54 11.74 15.79
N LEU A 243 -6.27 12.47 14.96
CA LEU A 243 -7.64 12.21 14.56
C LEU A 243 -7.68 12.01 13.05
N GLU A 244 -8.33 10.95 12.59
CA GLU A 244 -8.54 10.65 11.18
C GLU A 244 -10.02 10.43 10.91
N LEU A 245 -10.52 11.07 9.88
CA LEU A 245 -11.88 10.95 9.38
C LEU A 245 -11.81 10.66 7.90
N TYR A 246 -12.47 9.62 7.46
CA TYR A 246 -12.58 9.25 6.06
C TYR A 246 -14.00 8.81 5.75
N GLN A 247 -14.48 9.20 4.58
CA GLN A 247 -15.70 8.64 3.99
C GLN A 247 -15.42 8.31 2.53
N GLY A 248 -15.75 7.09 2.12
CA GLY A 248 -15.69 6.63 0.73
C GLY A 248 -17.07 6.24 0.25
N LYS A 249 -17.59 6.90 -0.78
CA LYS A 249 -18.79 6.45 -1.48
C LYS A 249 -18.39 5.94 -2.85
N ARG A 250 -18.69 4.67 -3.13
CA ARG A 250 -18.42 4.05 -4.43
C ARG A 250 -19.73 3.55 -5.03
N ASN A 251 -19.94 3.85 -6.30
CA ASN A 251 -21.00 3.25 -7.11
C ASN A 251 -20.35 2.52 -8.27
N ASN A 252 -20.84 1.33 -8.55
CA ASN A 252 -20.45 0.53 -9.71
C ASN A 252 -21.69 0.17 -10.50
N SER A 253 -21.62 0.31 -11.81
CA SER A 253 -22.60 -0.23 -12.75
C SER A 253 -21.86 -1.11 -13.75
N SER A 254 -22.29 -2.36 -13.87
CA SER A 254 -21.70 -3.35 -14.75
C SER A 254 -22.78 -3.98 -15.63
N GLU A 255 -22.47 -4.13 -16.90
CA GLU A 255 -23.26 -4.86 -17.89
C GLU A 255 -22.44 -6.05 -18.38
N ALA A 256 -23.01 -7.24 -18.33
CA ALA A 256 -22.37 -8.47 -18.76
C ALA A 256 -23.26 -9.21 -19.75
N ASP A 257 -22.62 -9.83 -20.73
CA ASP A 257 -23.22 -10.76 -21.68
C ASP A 257 -22.39 -12.05 -21.76
N ALA A 258 -23.05 -13.21 -21.89
CA ALA A 258 -22.34 -14.47 -22.05
C ALA A 258 -23.20 -15.53 -22.77
N ILE A 259 -22.49 -16.47 -23.39
CA ILE A 259 -23.03 -17.68 -24.03
C ILE A 259 -22.42 -18.89 -23.31
N ARG A 260 -23.26 -19.84 -22.93
CA ARG A 260 -22.88 -21.12 -22.36
C ARG A 260 -23.20 -22.27 -23.32
N THR A 261 -22.22 -23.16 -23.44
CA THR A 261 -22.37 -24.42 -24.20
C THR A 261 -22.06 -25.59 -23.26
N VAL A 262 -22.72 -26.72 -23.52
CA VAL A 262 -22.48 -28.00 -22.83
C VAL A 262 -22.10 -29.05 -23.90
N ASN A 263 -20.93 -29.64 -23.78
CA ASN A 263 -20.36 -30.55 -24.78
C ASN A 263 -20.36 -29.95 -26.21
N GLY A 264 -20.16 -28.63 -26.33
CA GLY A 264 -20.13 -27.90 -27.58
C GLY A 264 -21.51 -27.54 -28.17
N VAL A 265 -22.61 -27.90 -27.51
CA VAL A 265 -23.98 -27.56 -27.92
C VAL A 265 -24.44 -26.34 -27.12
N PHE A 266 -25.15 -25.41 -27.79
CA PHE A 266 -25.70 -24.23 -27.11
C PHE A 266 -26.69 -24.67 -26.02
N ASP A 267 -26.48 -24.15 -24.82
CA ASP A 267 -27.31 -24.40 -23.63
C ASP A 267 -28.11 -23.15 -23.23
N GLN A 268 -27.44 -22.03 -23.06
CA GLN A 268 -28.09 -20.77 -22.74
C GLN A 268 -27.23 -19.54 -23.11
N SER A 269 -27.90 -18.39 -23.20
CA SER A 269 -27.26 -17.09 -23.21
C SER A 269 -27.90 -16.20 -22.16
N TYR A 270 -27.16 -15.23 -21.65
CA TYR A 270 -27.70 -14.27 -20.71
C TYR A 270 -27.13 -12.87 -20.91
N ASP A 271 -27.94 -11.89 -20.51
CA ASP A 271 -27.52 -10.54 -20.22
C ASP A 271 -27.79 -10.23 -18.74
N GLN A 272 -26.84 -9.55 -18.09
CA GLN A 272 -26.91 -9.21 -16.69
C GLN A 272 -26.54 -7.75 -16.46
N VAL A 273 -27.34 -7.06 -15.67
CA VAL A 273 -27.01 -5.73 -15.13
C VAL A 273 -26.77 -5.86 -13.64
N GLN A 274 -25.64 -5.33 -13.19
CA GLN A 274 -25.30 -5.21 -11.77
C GLN A 274 -25.14 -3.75 -11.40
N ASN A 275 -25.83 -3.31 -10.36
CA ASN A 275 -25.61 -2.03 -9.74
C ASN A 275 -25.22 -2.24 -8.28
N SER A 276 -24.11 -1.63 -7.87
CA SER A 276 -23.67 -1.68 -6.48
C SER A 276 -23.33 -0.30 -5.96
N SER A 277 -23.59 -0.09 -4.67
CA SER A 277 -23.25 1.12 -3.93
C SER A 277 -22.59 0.71 -2.63
N SER A 278 -21.40 1.23 -2.36
CA SER A 278 -20.67 1.03 -1.11
C SER A 278 -20.44 2.37 -0.44
N LEU A 279 -20.67 2.42 0.87
CA LEU A 279 -20.36 3.58 1.71
C LEU A 279 -19.48 3.12 2.87
N ASN A 280 -18.21 3.53 2.82
CA ASN A 280 -17.24 3.28 3.87
C ASN A 280 -17.03 4.53 4.72
N ARG A 281 -17.00 4.39 6.06
CA ARG A 281 -16.73 5.46 7.03
C ARG A 281 -15.68 4.98 8.01
N ASN A 282 -14.60 5.74 8.13
CA ASN A 282 -13.53 5.45 9.09
C ASN A 282 -13.38 6.64 10.05
N VAL A 283 -13.31 6.32 11.34
CA VAL A 283 -12.93 7.27 12.40
C VAL A 283 -11.80 6.63 13.20
N GLY A 284 -10.61 7.23 13.12
CA GLY A 284 -9.44 6.77 13.84
C GLY A 284 -8.95 7.83 14.83
N THR A 285 -8.56 7.39 16.02
CA THR A 285 -7.84 8.25 16.97
C THR A 285 -6.64 7.51 17.54
N ASN A 286 -5.55 8.22 17.73
CA ASN A 286 -4.35 7.71 18.38
C ASN A 286 -3.81 8.75 19.34
N PHE A 287 -3.61 8.35 20.59
CA PHE A 287 -2.88 9.10 21.61
C PHE A 287 -1.48 8.53 21.74
N PHE A 288 -0.45 9.40 21.75
CA PHE A 288 0.92 8.99 21.87
C PHE A 288 1.73 9.78 22.88
N TYR A 289 2.73 9.10 23.46
CA TYR A 289 3.74 9.71 24.28
C TYR A 289 5.11 9.18 23.83
N LYS A 290 6.09 10.10 23.66
CA LYS A 290 7.48 9.80 23.33
C LYS A 290 8.43 10.43 24.30
N TYR A 291 9.30 9.62 24.88
CA TYR A 291 10.50 10.05 25.60
C TYR A 291 11.72 9.77 24.73
N TYR A 292 12.58 10.77 24.53
CA TYR A 292 13.82 10.66 23.79
C TYR A 292 14.98 11.36 24.51
N ASP A 293 15.88 10.59 25.11
CA ASP A 293 17.14 11.07 25.69
C ASP A 293 18.25 11.05 24.63
N LYS A 294 18.54 12.21 24.04
CA LYS A 294 19.56 12.35 22.99
C LYS A 294 20.98 11.99 23.46
N GLU A 295 21.31 12.24 24.71
CA GLU A 295 22.65 11.98 25.26
C GLU A 295 22.91 10.48 25.41
N LYS A 296 21.88 9.76 25.84
CA LYS A 296 21.93 8.31 26.10
C LYS A 296 21.35 7.48 24.98
N ASN A 297 20.80 8.11 23.92
CA ASN A 297 20.07 7.47 22.83
C ASN A 297 18.98 6.49 23.30
N ARG A 298 18.31 6.81 24.44
CA ARG A 298 17.18 6.04 24.95
C ARG A 298 15.89 6.55 24.35
N ILE A 299 15.04 5.63 23.93
CA ILE A 299 13.73 5.96 23.34
C ILE A 299 12.67 5.12 24.05
N LEU A 300 11.59 5.77 24.48
CA LEU A 300 10.35 5.12 24.88
C LEU A 300 9.22 5.71 24.06
N ASP A 301 8.49 4.85 23.35
CA ASP A 301 7.27 5.20 22.61
C ASP A 301 6.09 4.44 23.23
N ILE A 302 5.01 5.15 23.56
CA ILE A 302 3.75 4.58 24.05
C ILE A 302 2.63 5.09 23.14
N ASN A 303 1.78 4.19 22.68
CA ASN A 303 0.66 4.49 21.80
C ASN A 303 -0.61 3.80 22.28
N PHE A 304 -1.74 4.53 22.23
CA PHE A 304 -3.08 4.01 22.43
C PHE A 304 -3.94 4.42 21.24
N GLY A 305 -4.59 3.48 20.60
CA GLY A 305 -5.46 3.77 19.46
C GLY A 305 -6.83 3.17 19.58
N ALA A 306 -7.78 3.84 18.95
CA ALA A 306 -9.16 3.36 18.76
C ALA A 306 -9.59 3.70 17.33
N ASN A 307 -10.08 2.71 16.60
CA ASN A 307 -10.55 2.85 15.22
C ASN A 307 -11.95 2.26 15.11
N TYR A 308 -12.77 2.94 14.35
CA TYR A 308 -14.10 2.47 13.91
C TYR A 308 -14.12 2.51 12.38
N ASP A 309 -14.43 1.37 11.75
CA ASP A 309 -14.71 1.26 10.33
C ASP A 309 -16.13 0.73 10.15
N GLY A 310 -16.96 1.49 9.45
CA GLY A 310 -18.31 1.07 9.04
C GLY A 310 -18.37 1.00 7.52
N GLU A 311 -18.79 -0.12 6.96
CA GLU A 311 -18.98 -0.32 5.53
C GLU A 311 -20.39 -0.83 5.26
N SER A 312 -21.12 -0.12 4.42
CA SER A 312 -22.46 -0.50 3.99
C SER A 312 -22.45 -0.76 2.50
N ASP A 313 -22.67 -2.01 2.12
CA ASP A 313 -22.70 -2.46 0.74
C ASP A 313 -24.10 -2.88 0.32
N ASN A 314 -24.53 -2.38 -0.83
CA ASN A 314 -25.79 -2.76 -1.47
C ASN A 314 -25.47 -3.13 -2.92
N SER A 315 -25.73 -4.37 -3.30
CA SER A 315 -25.58 -4.87 -4.66
C SER A 315 -26.88 -5.46 -5.15
N TYR A 316 -27.24 -5.14 -6.38
CA TYR A 316 -28.42 -5.62 -7.05
C TYR A 316 -28.06 -6.17 -8.42
N PHE A 317 -28.50 -7.40 -8.70
CA PHE A 317 -28.28 -8.13 -9.92
C PHE A 317 -29.63 -8.39 -10.59
N LEU A 318 -29.74 -8.03 -11.88
CA LEU A 318 -30.85 -8.39 -12.75
C LEU A 318 -30.27 -9.19 -13.92
N LYS A 319 -30.71 -10.44 -14.09
CA LYS A 319 -30.22 -11.35 -15.09
C LYS A 319 -31.38 -11.90 -15.95
N ASN A 320 -31.31 -11.70 -17.24
CA ASN A 320 -32.21 -12.30 -18.23
C ASN A 320 -31.51 -13.49 -18.88
N THR A 321 -32.10 -14.67 -18.82
CA THR A 321 -31.52 -15.88 -19.39
C THR A 321 -32.44 -16.47 -20.45
N ILE A 322 -31.89 -16.77 -21.62
CA ILE A 322 -32.53 -17.46 -22.72
C ILE A 322 -31.93 -18.87 -22.79
N PHE A 323 -32.74 -19.88 -22.60
CA PHE A 323 -32.34 -21.30 -22.66
C PHE A 323 -32.66 -21.92 -24.04
N SER A 324 -31.90 -22.98 -24.39
CA SER A 324 -32.17 -23.76 -25.62
C SER A 324 -33.46 -24.55 -25.54
N GLU A 325 -33.77 -25.11 -24.35
CA GLU A 325 -34.87 -26.10 -24.18
C GLU A 325 -35.89 -25.71 -23.11
N LYS A 326 -35.75 -24.54 -22.47
CA LYS A 326 -36.61 -24.07 -21.39
C LYS A 326 -37.13 -22.67 -21.68
N PRO A 327 -38.24 -22.23 -21.08
CA PRO A 327 -38.66 -20.84 -21.14
C PRO A 327 -37.60 -19.90 -20.58
N SER A 328 -37.47 -18.71 -21.16
CA SER A 328 -36.62 -17.64 -20.64
C SER A 328 -36.93 -17.32 -19.18
N SER A 329 -35.95 -16.93 -18.41
CA SER A 329 -36.12 -16.51 -17.02
C SER A 329 -35.56 -15.12 -16.74
N VAL A 330 -36.16 -14.42 -15.79
CA VAL A 330 -35.66 -13.17 -15.26
C VAL A 330 -35.38 -13.38 -13.77
N ASN A 331 -34.12 -13.27 -13.41
CA ASN A 331 -33.64 -13.51 -12.06
C ASN A 331 -33.18 -12.20 -11.41
N GLU A 332 -33.63 -11.96 -10.19
CA GLU A 332 -33.28 -10.81 -9.39
C GLU A 332 -32.67 -11.27 -8.07
N ILE A 333 -31.50 -10.75 -7.73
CA ILE A 333 -30.86 -10.97 -6.44
C ILE A 333 -30.32 -9.65 -5.93
N GLY A 334 -30.62 -9.33 -4.68
CA GLY A 334 -30.04 -8.23 -3.93
C GLY A 334 -29.24 -8.72 -2.73
N VAL A 335 -28.14 -8.06 -2.45
CA VAL A 335 -27.26 -8.31 -1.29
C VAL A 335 -27.10 -7.01 -0.54
N LEU A 336 -27.42 -7.03 0.75
CA LEU A 336 -27.12 -5.96 1.70
C LEU A 336 -26.13 -6.49 2.73
N SER A 337 -25.06 -5.74 2.97
CA SER A 337 -24.08 -6.04 4.02
C SER A 337 -23.69 -4.75 4.72
N ASP A 338 -23.87 -4.72 6.04
CA ASP A 338 -23.46 -3.60 6.89
C ASP A 338 -22.37 -4.11 7.86
N VAL A 339 -21.12 -3.77 7.59
CA VAL A 339 -19.97 -4.19 8.40
C VAL A 339 -19.66 -3.12 9.43
N GLU A 340 -19.54 -3.53 10.69
CA GLU A 340 -18.98 -2.71 11.75
C GLU A 340 -17.70 -3.35 12.27
N ASN A 341 -16.62 -2.60 12.24
CA ASN A 341 -15.33 -3.01 12.76
C ASN A 341 -14.87 -2.02 13.83
N ARG A 342 -14.49 -2.53 15.00
CA ARG A 342 -13.96 -1.76 16.13
C ARG A 342 -12.63 -2.35 16.55
N ASN A 343 -11.60 -1.53 16.47
CA ASN A 343 -10.25 -1.91 16.87
C ASN A 343 -9.74 -1.02 17.99
N TYR A 344 -9.16 -1.61 19.03
CA TYR A 344 -8.49 -0.93 20.13
C TYR A 344 -7.11 -1.53 20.35
N TYR A 345 -6.08 -0.69 20.47
CA TYR A 345 -4.74 -1.20 20.74
C TYR A 345 -3.97 -0.34 21.74
N ALA A 346 -3.03 -1.00 22.42
CA ALA A 346 -1.99 -0.38 23.21
C ALA A 346 -0.64 -0.95 22.83
N LYS A 347 0.37 -0.09 22.62
CA LYS A 347 1.71 -0.47 22.21
C LYS A 347 2.75 0.28 23.05
N ILE A 348 3.81 -0.42 23.42
CA ILE A 348 4.99 0.14 24.11
C ILE A 348 6.26 -0.37 23.46
N ASP A 349 7.18 0.53 23.12
CA ASP A 349 8.49 0.24 22.54
C ASP A 349 9.58 0.95 23.35
N TYR A 350 10.60 0.23 23.75
CA TYR A 350 11.74 0.79 24.48
C TYR A 350 13.07 0.40 23.83
N THR A 351 13.93 1.38 23.58
CA THR A 351 15.28 1.20 23.05
C THR A 351 16.30 1.64 24.09
N GLN A 352 17.21 0.72 24.44
CA GLN A 352 18.30 0.89 25.39
C GLN A 352 19.64 0.59 24.74
N PRO A 353 20.51 1.58 24.52
CA PRO A 353 21.93 1.33 24.23
C PRO A 353 22.65 0.71 25.44
N LEU A 354 23.45 -0.31 25.17
CA LEU A 354 24.18 -1.09 26.19
C LEU A 354 25.65 -0.64 26.26
N GLY A 355 25.88 0.66 26.61
CA GLY A 355 27.21 1.25 26.65
C GLY A 355 27.82 1.50 25.25
N LYS A 356 29.10 1.93 25.22
CA LYS A 356 29.77 2.34 23.97
C LYS A 356 30.03 1.18 23.01
N GLU A 357 30.22 -0.03 23.53
CA GLU A 357 30.52 -1.24 22.73
C GLU A 357 29.47 -2.36 22.88
N GLY A 358 28.49 -2.16 23.75
CA GLY A 358 27.48 -3.19 24.10
C GLY A 358 26.38 -3.42 23.06
N GLY A 359 26.26 -2.57 22.05
CA GLY A 359 25.16 -2.65 21.08
C GLY A 359 23.86 -2.00 21.57
N ASN A 360 22.73 -2.33 20.94
CA ASN A 360 21.40 -1.83 21.27
C ASN A 360 20.46 -2.98 21.61
N LEU A 361 19.68 -2.81 22.67
CA LEU A 361 18.55 -3.66 23.03
C LEU A 361 17.24 -2.90 22.75
N GLU A 362 16.35 -3.47 21.96
CA GLU A 362 14.98 -3.01 21.75
C GLU A 362 14.03 -4.05 22.33
N VAL A 363 13.10 -3.62 23.17
CA VAL A 363 12.03 -4.48 23.71
C VAL A 363 10.70 -3.77 23.58
N GLY A 364 9.65 -4.53 23.37
CA GLY A 364 8.31 -3.94 23.29
C GLY A 364 7.21 -4.98 23.35
N GLY A 365 5.99 -4.45 23.39
CA GLY A 365 4.79 -5.26 23.41
C GLY A 365 3.60 -4.51 22.86
N LYS A 366 2.62 -5.27 22.36
CA LYS A 366 1.35 -4.75 21.85
C LYS A 366 0.22 -5.66 22.29
N ILE A 367 -0.89 -5.05 22.63
CA ILE A 367 -2.20 -5.69 22.80
C ILE A 367 -3.10 -5.07 21.74
N ASP A 368 -3.81 -5.90 20.98
CA ASP A 368 -4.69 -5.51 19.88
C ASP A 368 -6.00 -6.27 20.02
N PHE A 369 -7.11 -5.56 20.13
CA PHE A 369 -8.44 -6.11 20.24
C PHE A 369 -9.29 -5.67 19.06
N ASN A 370 -9.88 -6.64 18.34
CA ASN A 370 -10.75 -6.43 17.19
C ASN A 370 -12.12 -7.03 17.44
N ASN A 371 -13.16 -6.31 17.04
CA ASN A 371 -14.55 -6.78 17.06
C ASN A 371 -15.20 -6.39 15.74
N ASN A 372 -15.64 -7.40 14.97
CA ASN A 372 -16.28 -7.24 13.69
C ASN A 372 -17.68 -7.86 13.73
N VAL A 373 -18.67 -7.10 13.28
CA VAL A 373 -20.06 -7.54 13.15
C VAL A 373 -20.45 -7.35 11.68
N ILE A 374 -20.93 -8.41 11.03
CA ILE A 374 -21.22 -8.46 9.60
C ILE A 374 -22.66 -8.97 9.40
N PRO A 375 -23.66 -8.10 9.44
CA PRO A 375 -25.01 -8.43 8.99
C PRO A 375 -25.03 -8.61 7.48
N ASN A 376 -25.71 -9.66 7.01
CA ASN A 376 -25.92 -9.94 5.61
C ASN A 376 -27.40 -10.26 5.37
N ASP A 377 -27.99 -9.62 4.37
CA ASP A 377 -29.36 -9.88 3.93
C ASP A 377 -29.37 -10.16 2.41
N LEU A 378 -30.08 -11.21 2.00
CA LEU A 378 -30.38 -11.51 0.60
C LEU A 378 -31.86 -11.34 0.34
N PHE A 379 -32.19 -10.74 -0.81
CA PHE A 379 -33.55 -10.59 -1.28
C PHE A 379 -33.62 -10.83 -2.81
N GLY A 380 -34.81 -11.13 -3.34
CA GLY A 380 -35.02 -11.40 -4.74
C GLY A 380 -35.85 -12.65 -4.97
N ASN A 381 -35.89 -13.10 -6.23
CA ASN A 381 -36.70 -14.25 -6.65
C ASN A 381 -35.90 -15.55 -6.83
N GLN A 382 -34.56 -15.50 -6.75
CA GLN A 382 -33.67 -16.67 -6.91
C GLN A 382 -32.85 -16.92 -5.63
N LEU A 383 -33.54 -17.35 -4.57
CA LEU A 383 -32.93 -17.58 -3.26
C LEU A 383 -32.97 -19.04 -2.81
N ASP A 384 -33.24 -19.99 -3.71
CA ASP A 384 -33.40 -21.40 -3.38
C ASP A 384 -32.10 -21.98 -2.81
N GLY A 385 -32.21 -22.55 -1.60
CA GLY A 385 -31.08 -23.11 -0.87
C GLY A 385 -30.10 -22.10 -0.31
N LEU A 386 -30.44 -20.80 -0.29
CA LEU A 386 -29.64 -19.75 0.34
C LEU A 386 -30.25 -19.30 1.67
N SER A 387 -29.41 -18.99 2.64
CA SER A 387 -29.83 -18.27 3.85
C SER A 387 -30.16 -16.83 3.47
N LYS A 388 -31.38 -16.37 3.79
CA LYS A 388 -31.83 -15.01 3.45
C LYS A 388 -31.20 -13.96 4.34
N ARG A 389 -30.85 -14.32 5.56
CA ARG A 389 -30.28 -13.40 6.56
C ARG A 389 -29.38 -14.13 7.53
N ASP A 390 -28.25 -13.54 7.87
CA ASP A 390 -27.42 -13.95 9.00
C ASP A 390 -26.55 -12.79 9.49
N VAL A 391 -26.08 -12.88 10.73
CA VAL A 391 -25.10 -11.96 11.30
C VAL A 391 -23.87 -12.77 11.71
N PHE A 392 -22.73 -12.46 11.10
CA PHE A 392 -21.45 -13.05 11.48
C PHE A 392 -20.70 -12.13 12.43
N HIS A 393 -20.23 -12.70 13.54
CA HIS A 393 -19.41 -12.01 14.54
C HIS A 393 -18.01 -12.60 14.54
N TYR A 394 -17.02 -11.74 14.54
CA TYR A 394 -15.61 -12.09 14.68
C TYR A 394 -14.96 -11.21 15.74
N GLU A 395 -14.40 -11.82 16.76
CA GLU A 395 -13.65 -11.17 17.82
C GLU A 395 -12.24 -11.79 17.87
N ASP A 396 -11.19 -10.97 17.89
CA ASP A 396 -9.85 -11.45 18.20
C ASP A 396 -9.11 -10.56 19.20
N ASN A 397 -8.17 -11.18 19.91
CA ASN A 397 -7.25 -10.52 20.81
C ASN A 397 -5.83 -10.98 20.51
N ILE A 398 -5.01 -10.08 19.97
CA ILE A 398 -3.63 -10.36 19.58
C ILE A 398 -2.68 -9.73 20.59
N ASN A 399 -2.01 -10.57 21.36
CA ASN A 399 -1.00 -10.15 22.33
C ASN A 399 0.39 -10.48 21.80
N SER A 400 1.28 -9.52 21.79
CA SER A 400 2.64 -9.73 21.31
C SER A 400 3.70 -9.08 22.18
N VAL A 401 4.82 -9.77 22.31
CA VAL A 401 6.03 -9.25 22.93
C VAL A 401 7.23 -9.53 22.03
N TYR A 402 8.19 -8.63 22.02
CA TYR A 402 9.40 -8.85 21.24
C TYR A 402 10.65 -8.30 21.92
N ALA A 403 11.79 -8.85 21.51
CA ALA A 403 13.11 -8.34 21.84
C ALA A 403 14.04 -8.42 20.61
N ASN A 404 14.84 -7.38 20.38
CA ASN A 404 15.88 -7.35 19.37
C ASN A 404 17.20 -6.91 20.04
N TYR A 405 18.27 -7.61 19.76
CA TYR A 405 19.61 -7.22 20.12
C TYR A 405 20.46 -7.02 18.88
N SER A 406 21.09 -5.85 18.75
CA SER A 406 21.95 -5.53 17.62
C SER A 406 23.33 -5.05 18.10
N LYS A 407 24.37 -5.57 17.43
CA LYS A 407 25.78 -5.20 17.74
C LYS A 407 26.64 -5.25 16.49
N THR A 408 27.61 -4.33 16.43
CA THR A 408 28.66 -4.33 15.41
C THR A 408 29.96 -4.85 16.03
N PHE A 409 30.52 -5.91 15.45
CA PHE A 409 31.81 -6.49 15.84
C PHE A 409 32.89 -6.06 14.85
N PHE A 410 34.09 -5.77 15.34
CA PHE A 410 35.26 -5.44 14.53
C PHE A 410 35.01 -4.34 13.49
N LYS A 411 34.03 -3.45 13.74
CA LYS A 411 33.59 -2.38 12.82
C LYS A 411 33.11 -2.85 11.42
N LYS A 412 33.04 -4.17 11.18
CA LYS A 412 32.72 -4.77 9.89
C LYS A 412 31.59 -5.78 9.91
N LEU A 413 31.42 -6.50 11.01
CA LEU A 413 30.39 -7.51 11.19
C LEU A 413 29.25 -6.93 12.01
N GLU A 414 28.16 -6.63 11.37
CA GLU A 414 26.96 -6.12 12.01
C GLU A 414 25.94 -7.27 12.15
N THR A 415 25.39 -7.44 13.35
CA THR A 415 24.44 -8.51 13.64
C THR A 415 23.19 -7.96 14.30
N ARG A 416 22.05 -8.59 14.04
CA ARG A 416 20.81 -8.40 14.79
C ARG A 416 20.15 -9.75 15.04
N PHE A 417 19.77 -10.00 16.27
CA PHE A 417 19.00 -11.18 16.70
C PHE A 417 17.70 -10.66 17.30
N GLY A 418 16.59 -11.03 16.70
CA GLY A 418 15.26 -10.66 17.14
C GLY A 418 14.38 -11.87 17.32
N ILE A 419 13.46 -11.78 18.27
CA ILE A 419 12.38 -12.73 18.44
C ILE A 419 11.12 -11.98 18.82
N ARG A 420 9.99 -12.40 18.23
CA ARG A 420 8.65 -11.94 18.59
C ARG A 420 7.81 -13.16 18.91
N TYR A 421 7.10 -13.11 19.99
CA TYR A 421 6.06 -14.08 20.33
C TYR A 421 4.71 -13.40 20.17
N GLU A 422 3.79 -14.05 19.48
CA GLU A 422 2.40 -13.61 19.36
C GLU A 422 1.50 -14.70 19.87
N HIS A 423 0.52 -14.31 20.69
CA HIS A 423 -0.58 -15.15 21.14
C HIS A 423 -1.89 -14.52 20.68
N ILE A 424 -2.73 -15.34 20.06
CA ILE A 424 -3.98 -14.89 19.46
C ILE A 424 -5.08 -15.79 19.96
N ASP A 425 -6.09 -15.15 20.53
CA ASP A 425 -7.38 -15.74 20.86
C ASP A 425 -8.42 -15.20 19.90
N TYR A 426 -9.22 -16.06 19.27
CA TYR A 426 -10.32 -15.62 18.42
C TYR A 426 -11.58 -16.43 18.64
N LYS A 427 -12.71 -15.76 18.40
CA LYS A 427 -14.05 -16.31 18.54
C LYS A 427 -14.90 -15.83 17.37
N MET A 428 -15.60 -16.77 16.76
CA MET A 428 -16.48 -16.55 15.62
C MET A 428 -17.82 -17.22 15.86
N ARG A 429 -18.90 -16.61 15.37
CA ARG A 429 -20.25 -17.21 15.40
C ARG A 429 -21.14 -16.59 14.34
N GLN A 430 -22.09 -17.40 13.86
CA GLN A 430 -23.26 -16.96 13.10
C GLN A 430 -24.49 -17.04 13.98
N ASP A 431 -25.35 -16.01 13.94
CA ASP A 431 -26.51 -15.94 14.80
C ASP A 431 -27.64 -16.88 14.33
N VAL A 432 -27.88 -17.03 13.02
CA VAL A 432 -28.98 -17.81 12.46
C VAL A 432 -28.54 -19.23 12.15
N ALA A 433 -27.44 -19.42 11.45
CA ALA A 433 -26.92 -20.75 11.13
C ALA A 433 -26.37 -21.52 12.35
N GLY A 434 -26.06 -20.80 13.45
CA GLY A 434 -25.56 -21.39 14.69
C GLY A 434 -24.10 -21.91 14.58
N THR A 435 -23.42 -21.69 13.45
CA THR A 435 -22.02 -22.06 13.28
C THR A 435 -21.14 -21.23 14.19
N SER A 436 -20.21 -21.86 14.90
CA SER A 436 -19.29 -21.15 15.79
C SER A 436 -17.95 -21.85 15.89
N ARG A 437 -16.87 -21.04 16.08
CA ARG A 437 -15.53 -21.55 16.40
C ARG A 437 -14.88 -20.61 17.42
N LYS A 438 -14.21 -21.22 18.38
CA LYS A 438 -13.31 -20.54 19.31
C LYS A 438 -11.99 -21.30 19.28
N ASP A 439 -10.90 -20.55 19.08
CA ASP A 439 -9.58 -21.18 19.01
C ASP A 439 -8.51 -20.19 19.49
N SER A 440 -7.30 -20.71 19.76
CA SER A 440 -6.14 -19.90 20.11
C SER A 440 -4.87 -20.53 19.59
N TYR A 441 -3.89 -19.72 19.25
CA TYR A 441 -2.57 -20.19 18.88
C TYR A 441 -1.47 -19.23 19.28
N GLY A 442 -0.27 -19.77 19.49
CA GLY A 442 0.93 -19.01 19.73
C GLY A 442 1.97 -19.22 18.64
N ALA A 443 2.71 -18.18 18.28
CA ALA A 443 3.75 -18.25 17.27
C ALA A 443 5.03 -17.54 17.72
N PHE A 444 6.17 -18.22 17.50
CA PHE A 444 7.49 -17.61 17.61
C PHE A 444 7.98 -17.19 16.24
N LEU A 445 8.31 -15.90 16.11
CA LEU A 445 8.70 -15.26 14.86
C LEU A 445 10.15 -14.75 14.99
N PRO A 446 11.16 -15.60 14.77
CA PRO A 446 12.55 -15.19 14.79
C PRO A 446 12.91 -14.30 13.62
N ASN A 447 13.85 -13.38 13.87
CA ASN A 447 14.45 -12.48 12.87
C ASN A 447 15.95 -12.38 13.13
N ILE A 448 16.76 -12.91 12.22
CA ILE A 448 18.20 -12.92 12.33
C ILE A 448 18.79 -12.19 11.12
N LEU A 449 19.69 -11.25 11.37
CA LEU A 449 20.40 -10.55 10.32
C LEU A 449 21.88 -10.53 10.63
N VAL A 450 22.68 -10.86 9.61
CA VAL A 450 24.15 -10.78 9.64
C VAL A 450 24.59 -10.03 8.40
N LYS A 451 25.37 -8.96 8.58
CA LYS A 451 25.97 -8.20 7.50
C LYS A 451 27.47 -8.09 7.67
N TYR A 452 28.22 -8.36 6.62
CA TYR A 452 29.65 -8.17 6.59
C TYR A 452 30.06 -7.14 5.55
N SER A 453 30.78 -6.11 5.99
CA SER A 453 31.34 -5.06 5.11
C SER A 453 32.78 -5.40 4.81
N PHE A 454 33.06 -5.91 3.58
CA PHE A 454 34.41 -6.21 3.10
C PHE A 454 35.25 -4.94 3.03
N SER A 455 34.64 -3.86 2.56
CA SER A 455 35.19 -2.51 2.48
C SER A 455 34.06 -1.48 2.48
N ASP A 456 34.40 -0.19 2.39
CA ASP A 456 33.40 0.89 2.24
C ASP A 456 32.57 0.79 0.96
N LYS A 457 32.97 -0.06 0.00
CA LYS A 457 32.32 -0.22 -1.31
C LYS A 457 31.55 -1.51 -1.50
N TYR A 458 31.81 -2.51 -0.67
CA TYR A 458 31.28 -3.87 -0.83
C TYR A 458 30.73 -4.39 0.48
N ASP A 459 29.51 -4.84 0.49
CA ASP A 459 28.87 -5.48 1.63
C ASP A 459 27.97 -6.65 1.21
N LEU A 460 27.85 -7.62 2.09
CA LEU A 460 26.94 -8.77 1.95
C LEU A 460 26.12 -8.89 3.22
N SER A 461 24.81 -8.99 3.08
CA SER A 461 23.92 -9.28 4.20
C SER A 461 23.10 -10.54 3.94
N LEU A 462 22.85 -11.28 5.01
CA LEU A 462 21.99 -12.44 5.05
C LEU A 462 20.95 -12.24 6.15
N THR A 463 19.67 -12.44 5.82
CA THR A 463 18.57 -12.33 6.77
C THR A 463 17.72 -13.59 6.72
N TYR A 464 17.36 -14.10 7.89
CA TYR A 464 16.31 -15.09 8.06
C TYR A 464 15.19 -14.49 8.87
N ASN A 465 13.95 -14.69 8.45
CA ASN A 465 12.77 -14.36 9.24
C ASN A 465 11.64 -15.35 8.97
N ARG A 466 10.85 -15.62 10.01
CA ARG A 466 9.56 -16.31 9.91
C ARG A 466 8.45 -15.30 9.99
N ASN A 467 7.51 -15.37 9.05
CA ASN A 467 6.29 -14.58 9.01
C ASN A 467 5.09 -15.49 9.27
N LEU A 468 4.01 -14.90 9.76
CA LEU A 468 2.74 -15.57 9.95
C LEU A 468 1.66 -14.79 9.20
N TRP A 469 1.09 -15.40 8.17
CA TRP A 469 -0.06 -14.88 7.45
C TRP A 469 -1.33 -15.35 8.14
N ARG A 470 -2.29 -14.45 8.33
CA ARG A 470 -3.56 -14.75 8.98
C ARG A 470 -4.69 -14.49 7.99
N PRO A 471 -5.73 -15.35 7.98
CA PRO A 471 -6.93 -15.05 7.22
C PRO A 471 -7.56 -13.74 7.69
N TRP A 472 -8.15 -13.04 6.76
CA TRP A 472 -8.91 -11.83 7.03
C TRP A 472 -10.26 -12.21 7.65
N TYR A 473 -10.84 -11.39 8.53
CA TYR A 473 -12.09 -11.70 9.22
C TYR A 473 -13.25 -12.05 8.26
N SER A 474 -13.31 -11.44 7.08
CA SER A 474 -14.31 -11.74 6.05
C SER A 474 -14.11 -13.09 5.38
N GLU A 475 -12.86 -13.60 5.32
CA GLU A 475 -12.55 -14.92 4.77
C GLU A 475 -13.08 -16.07 5.64
N PHE A 476 -13.39 -15.77 6.91
CA PHE A 476 -14.04 -16.73 7.82
C PHE A 476 -15.55 -16.75 7.71
N ASN A 477 -16.22 -15.71 7.16
CA ASN A 477 -17.68 -15.60 7.16
C ASN A 477 -18.34 -16.66 6.26
N PRO A 478 -19.05 -17.68 6.82
CA PRO A 478 -19.60 -18.76 6.02
C PRO A 478 -20.90 -18.38 5.27
N PHE A 479 -21.35 -17.14 5.35
CA PHE A 479 -22.53 -16.69 4.64
C PHE A 479 -22.28 -16.72 3.12
N MET A 480 -23.14 -17.43 2.39
CA MET A 480 -23.01 -17.57 0.93
C MET A 480 -23.59 -16.34 0.22
N GLN A 481 -22.77 -15.66 -0.55
CA GLN A 481 -23.16 -14.47 -1.30
C GLN A 481 -23.04 -14.71 -2.80
N PRO A 482 -24.03 -14.35 -3.62
CA PRO A 482 -23.92 -14.38 -5.07
C PRO A 482 -22.93 -13.31 -5.54
N THR A 483 -22.13 -13.63 -6.55
CA THR A 483 -21.18 -12.69 -7.16
C THR A 483 -21.55 -12.36 -8.59
N ASN A 484 -21.84 -13.35 -9.39
CA ASN A 484 -22.28 -13.25 -10.78
C ASN A 484 -22.89 -14.60 -11.19
N ASP A 485 -23.13 -14.80 -12.47
CA ASP A 485 -23.83 -15.94 -13.04
C ASP A 485 -23.46 -17.31 -12.46
N GLY A 486 -24.28 -17.81 -11.53
CA GLY A 486 -24.08 -19.12 -10.90
C GLY A 486 -22.86 -19.21 -9.97
N PHE A 487 -22.08 -18.12 -9.84
CA PHE A 487 -20.97 -18.04 -8.94
C PHE A 487 -21.36 -17.41 -7.61
N TYR A 488 -20.84 -18.00 -6.55
CA TYR A 488 -21.05 -17.58 -5.18
C TYR A 488 -19.71 -17.48 -4.48
N THR A 489 -19.62 -16.66 -3.46
CA THR A 489 -18.50 -16.64 -2.53
C THR A 489 -18.98 -17.02 -1.14
N ARG A 490 -18.16 -17.77 -0.43
CA ARG A 490 -18.41 -18.19 0.95
C ARG A 490 -17.08 -18.24 1.69
N GLY A 491 -17.01 -17.66 2.87
CA GLY A 491 -15.84 -17.80 3.74
C GLY A 491 -15.79 -19.19 4.38
N ASN A 492 -14.67 -19.48 5.04
CA ASN A 492 -14.41 -20.77 5.68
C ASN A 492 -13.99 -20.55 7.14
N ILE A 493 -14.87 -20.91 8.05
CA ILE A 493 -14.66 -20.74 9.50
C ILE A 493 -13.44 -21.56 10.01
N ASP A 494 -13.01 -22.59 9.26
CA ASP A 494 -11.94 -23.51 9.63
C ASP A 494 -10.56 -23.11 9.08
N LEU A 495 -10.42 -21.90 8.53
CA LEU A 495 -9.11 -21.44 8.05
C LEU A 495 -8.08 -21.37 9.17
N ASN A 496 -6.84 -21.67 8.84
CA ASN A 496 -5.70 -21.66 9.74
C ASN A 496 -4.65 -20.65 9.28
N PRO A 497 -3.90 -20.07 10.23
CA PRO A 497 -2.77 -19.20 9.88
C PRO A 497 -1.69 -19.95 9.10
N ASN A 498 -1.02 -19.28 8.20
CA ASN A 498 0.02 -19.84 7.34
C ASN A 498 1.41 -19.29 7.73
N PRO A 499 2.30 -20.09 8.35
CA PRO A 499 3.67 -19.71 8.59
C PRO A 499 4.51 -19.82 7.32
N SER A 500 5.39 -18.85 7.08
CA SER A 500 6.35 -18.87 5.99
C SER A 500 7.76 -18.53 6.46
N ASP A 501 8.74 -19.29 6.02
CA ASP A 501 10.15 -19.07 6.27
C ASP A 501 10.77 -18.32 5.08
N ARG A 502 11.53 -17.29 5.37
CA ARG A 502 12.17 -16.43 4.37
C ARG A 502 13.66 -16.31 4.63
N LEU A 503 14.46 -16.61 3.63
CA LEU A 503 15.88 -16.32 3.59
C LEU A 503 16.13 -15.24 2.53
N TYR A 504 16.81 -14.17 2.91
CA TYR A 504 17.10 -13.05 2.04
C TYR A 504 18.58 -12.71 2.08
N MET A 505 19.20 -12.65 0.93
CA MET A 505 20.59 -12.25 0.71
C MET A 505 20.65 -10.97 -0.10
N LYS A 506 21.51 -10.04 0.28
CA LYS A 506 21.73 -8.81 -0.48
C LYS A 506 23.22 -8.54 -0.56
N PHE A 507 23.71 -8.32 -1.78
CA PHE A 507 25.06 -7.89 -2.08
C PHE A 507 25.04 -6.48 -2.65
N GLY A 508 25.72 -5.56 -1.96
CA GLY A 508 25.91 -4.18 -2.41
C GLY A 508 27.34 -3.97 -2.93
N PHE A 509 27.50 -3.37 -4.11
CA PHE A 509 28.81 -3.04 -4.59
C PHE A 509 28.89 -1.63 -5.21
N LEU A 510 30.04 -0.96 -5.00
CA LEU A 510 30.31 0.42 -5.37
C LEU A 510 29.28 1.43 -4.85
N LYS A 511 28.46 1.05 -3.84
CA LYS A 511 27.33 1.83 -3.29
C LYS A 511 26.27 2.26 -4.31
N LYS A 512 26.26 1.65 -5.49
CA LYS A 512 25.39 2.00 -6.61
C LYS A 512 24.67 0.80 -7.21
N TYR A 513 25.22 -0.39 -7.05
CA TYR A 513 24.68 -1.62 -7.60
C TYR A 513 24.27 -2.54 -6.47
N PHE A 514 23.10 -3.12 -6.60
CA PHE A 514 22.55 -4.04 -5.62
C PHE A 514 22.04 -5.29 -6.33
N LEU A 515 22.42 -6.44 -5.80
CA LEU A 515 21.90 -7.74 -6.20
C LEU A 515 21.31 -8.40 -4.96
N SER A 516 20.06 -8.78 -5.02
CA SER A 516 19.39 -9.49 -3.93
C SER A 516 18.79 -10.80 -4.42
N ALA A 517 18.80 -11.80 -3.56
CA ALA A 517 18.16 -13.07 -3.76
C ALA A 517 17.31 -13.41 -2.54
N ARG A 518 16.12 -13.91 -2.78
CA ARG A 518 15.18 -14.33 -1.73
C ARG A 518 14.69 -15.72 -2.03
N TYR A 519 14.65 -16.52 -0.99
CA TYR A 519 13.98 -17.81 -0.96
C TYR A 519 12.87 -17.74 0.09
N MET A 520 11.66 -18.19 -0.26
CA MET A 520 10.54 -18.30 0.66
C MET A 520 9.95 -19.70 0.56
N TYR A 521 9.64 -20.27 1.71
CA TYR A 521 9.09 -21.61 1.86
C TYR A 521 7.84 -21.58 2.72
N THR A 522 6.82 -22.30 2.28
CA THR A 522 5.66 -22.66 3.08
C THR A 522 5.28 -24.12 2.81
N ASN A 523 4.72 -24.81 3.79
CA ASN A 523 4.28 -26.20 3.66
C ASN A 523 2.76 -26.37 3.81
N GLN A 524 2.05 -25.29 4.02
CA GLN A 524 0.60 -25.18 4.01
C GLN A 524 0.24 -23.78 3.55
N ASP A 525 -0.87 -23.65 2.89
CA ASP A 525 -1.42 -22.36 2.49
C ASP A 525 -2.94 -22.44 2.48
N TYR A 526 -3.63 -21.30 2.53
CA TYR A 526 -5.04 -21.25 2.19
C TYR A 526 -5.17 -20.49 0.88
N TRP A 527 -5.89 -21.08 -0.05
CA TRP A 527 -6.13 -20.54 -1.39
C TRP A 527 -7.59 -20.71 -1.74
N THR A 528 -8.02 -19.97 -2.72
CA THR A 528 -9.36 -20.08 -3.27
C THR A 528 -9.55 -21.44 -3.93
N ALA A 529 -10.40 -22.25 -3.35
CA ALA A 529 -10.96 -23.46 -3.99
C ALA A 529 -12.28 -23.09 -4.67
N TYR A 530 -12.58 -23.81 -5.74
CA TYR A 530 -13.89 -23.78 -6.38
C TYR A 530 -14.60 -25.12 -6.14
N LEU A 531 -15.77 -25.02 -5.51
CA LEU A 531 -16.59 -26.16 -5.12
C LEU A 531 -17.87 -26.13 -5.93
N THR A 532 -18.46 -27.29 -6.19
CA THR A 532 -19.78 -27.42 -6.81
C THR A 532 -20.80 -27.92 -5.79
N GLU A 533 -21.90 -27.20 -5.61
CA GLU A 533 -23.05 -27.60 -4.79
C GLU A 533 -24.33 -27.48 -5.65
N GLY A 534 -24.79 -28.58 -6.24
CA GLY A 534 -25.84 -28.58 -7.22
C GLY A 534 -25.42 -27.82 -8.48
N ASP A 535 -26.15 -26.76 -8.84
CA ASP A 535 -25.88 -25.86 -9.96
C ASP A 535 -24.99 -24.65 -9.59
N LYS A 536 -24.59 -24.54 -8.31
CA LYS A 536 -23.81 -23.43 -7.80
C LYS A 536 -22.30 -23.72 -7.83
N ILE A 537 -21.53 -22.76 -8.30
CA ILE A 537 -20.06 -22.76 -8.21
C ILE A 537 -19.67 -21.82 -7.07
N ILE A 538 -19.04 -22.36 -6.05
CA ILE A 538 -18.69 -21.63 -4.84
C ILE A 538 -17.19 -21.40 -4.77
N SER A 539 -16.79 -20.13 -4.75
CA SER A 539 -15.44 -19.70 -4.47
C SER A 539 -15.25 -19.61 -2.96
N GLN A 540 -14.35 -20.39 -2.38
CA GLN A 540 -14.11 -20.47 -0.94
C GLN A 540 -12.63 -20.59 -0.64
N GLU A 541 -12.11 -19.75 0.28
CA GLU A 541 -10.77 -19.94 0.81
C GLU A 541 -10.71 -21.27 1.60
N THR A 542 -9.73 -22.08 1.29
CA THR A 542 -9.61 -23.44 1.83
C THR A 542 -8.17 -23.70 2.24
N ASN A 543 -7.99 -24.42 3.35
CA ASN A 543 -6.67 -24.88 3.78
C ASN A 543 -6.16 -25.95 2.83
N PHE A 544 -5.02 -25.72 2.24
CA PHE A 544 -4.31 -26.67 1.43
C PHE A 544 -3.00 -27.09 2.09
N SER A 545 -2.58 -28.31 1.86
CA SER A 545 -1.28 -28.81 2.27
C SER A 545 -0.37 -28.99 1.06
N GLY A 546 0.92 -28.79 1.27
CA GLY A 546 1.91 -28.96 0.22
C GLY A 546 2.99 -27.90 0.27
N LYS A 547 4.15 -28.26 -0.22
CA LYS A 547 5.32 -27.38 -0.23
C LYS A 547 5.23 -26.42 -1.40
N VAL A 548 5.44 -25.15 -1.11
CA VAL A 548 5.59 -24.10 -2.11
C VAL A 548 6.95 -23.43 -1.90
N HIS A 549 7.77 -23.42 -2.96
CA HIS A 549 9.07 -22.76 -2.97
C HIS A 549 9.04 -21.56 -3.90
N LYS A 550 9.36 -20.38 -3.37
CA LYS A 550 9.41 -19.14 -4.15
C LYS A 550 10.84 -18.59 -4.14
N TYR A 551 11.39 -18.39 -5.32
CA TYR A 551 12.72 -17.82 -5.52
C TYR A 551 12.56 -16.48 -6.21
N TYR A 552 13.30 -15.50 -5.75
CA TYR A 552 13.28 -14.16 -6.31
C TYR A 552 14.72 -13.62 -6.42
N VAL A 553 15.06 -13.09 -7.57
CA VAL A 553 16.33 -12.40 -7.79
C VAL A 553 16.04 -11.00 -8.30
N TYR A 554 16.65 -10.00 -7.72
CA TYR A 554 16.48 -8.61 -8.10
C TYR A 554 17.82 -7.90 -8.23
N ALA A 555 18.01 -7.21 -9.33
CA ALA A 555 19.15 -6.34 -9.59
C ALA A 555 18.69 -4.90 -9.73
N ASN A 556 19.39 -3.96 -9.11
CA ASN A 556 19.08 -2.54 -9.18
C ASN A 556 20.33 -1.70 -9.25
N THR A 557 20.26 -0.60 -10.00
CA THR A 557 21.28 0.44 -10.01
C THR A 557 20.65 1.83 -10.06
N ASN A 558 21.27 2.78 -9.36
CA ASN A 558 20.94 4.19 -9.44
C ASN A 558 22.18 4.98 -9.87
N GLN A 559 22.09 5.68 -10.98
CA GLN A 559 23.19 6.45 -11.57
C GLN A 559 22.79 7.93 -11.70
N THR A 560 23.74 8.80 -11.38
CA THR A 560 23.55 10.25 -11.52
C THR A 560 24.61 10.83 -12.46
N PHE A 561 24.16 11.71 -13.36
CA PHE A 561 25.01 12.36 -14.38
C PHE A 561 24.80 13.88 -14.36
N PHE A 562 25.65 14.62 -15.05
CA PHE A 562 25.56 16.07 -15.23
C PHE A 562 25.39 16.85 -13.90
N LYS A 563 26.27 16.59 -12.93
CA LYS A 563 26.23 17.19 -11.58
C LYS A 563 24.89 16.92 -10.88
N ASN A 564 24.40 15.68 -10.98
CA ASN A 564 23.14 15.16 -10.44
C ASN A 564 21.86 15.77 -11.06
N LYS A 565 21.95 16.39 -12.24
CA LYS A 565 20.75 16.84 -12.96
C LYS A 565 19.99 15.69 -13.62
N LEU A 566 20.70 14.68 -14.14
CA LEU A 566 20.11 13.47 -14.70
C LEU A 566 20.26 12.33 -13.69
N ASN A 567 19.15 11.73 -13.30
CA ASN A 567 19.12 10.52 -12.51
C ASN A 567 18.48 9.40 -13.32
N VAL A 568 19.10 8.21 -13.29
CA VAL A 568 18.63 6.99 -13.95
C VAL A 568 18.61 5.86 -12.94
N ASN A 569 17.43 5.31 -12.67
CA ASN A 569 17.24 4.12 -11.86
C ASN A 569 16.81 2.97 -12.78
N LEU A 570 17.49 1.85 -12.71
CA LEU A 570 17.18 0.63 -13.45
C LEU A 570 16.97 -0.50 -12.46
N GLY A 571 15.88 -1.23 -12.61
CA GLY A 571 15.55 -2.40 -11.82
C GLY A 571 15.14 -3.58 -12.71
N PHE A 572 15.55 -4.78 -12.35
CA PHE A 572 15.13 -6.01 -12.98
C PHE A 572 14.91 -7.07 -11.92
N GLY A 573 13.74 -7.69 -11.94
CA GLY A 573 13.33 -8.77 -11.04
C GLY A 573 12.94 -10.01 -11.82
N TRP A 574 13.34 -11.17 -11.32
CA TRP A 574 12.94 -12.47 -11.82
C TRP A 574 12.44 -13.32 -10.65
N ASN A 575 11.29 -13.96 -10.87
CA ASN A 575 10.64 -14.83 -9.90
C ASN A 575 10.48 -16.22 -10.49
N TYR A 576 10.67 -17.22 -9.65
CA TYR A 576 10.42 -18.60 -9.97
C TYR A 576 9.67 -19.26 -8.81
N LEU A 577 8.56 -19.91 -9.11
CA LEU A 577 7.73 -20.63 -8.17
C LEU A 577 7.73 -22.11 -8.53
N ASP A 578 7.94 -22.95 -7.53
CA ASP A 578 7.76 -24.39 -7.60
C ASP A 578 6.57 -24.75 -6.72
N ASN A 579 5.47 -25.11 -7.38
CA ASN A 579 4.21 -25.54 -6.79
C ASN A 579 3.95 -27.04 -6.98
N SER A 580 4.93 -27.83 -7.43
CA SER A 580 4.74 -29.23 -7.84
C SER A 580 4.16 -30.11 -6.75
N ASP A 581 4.71 -30.04 -5.52
CA ASP A 581 4.18 -30.80 -4.37
C ASP A 581 2.77 -30.30 -3.97
N PHE A 582 2.55 -28.98 -4.01
CA PHE A 582 1.24 -28.37 -3.73
C PHE A 582 0.18 -28.81 -4.75
N ASN A 583 0.46 -28.70 -6.04
CA ASN A 583 -0.47 -29.08 -7.09
C ASN A 583 -0.84 -30.57 -7.01
N SER A 584 0.18 -31.44 -6.86
CA SER A 584 -0.01 -32.89 -6.75
C SER A 584 -0.89 -33.28 -5.55
N ARG A 585 -0.66 -32.67 -4.39
CA ARG A 585 -1.42 -32.99 -3.15
C ARG A 585 -2.87 -32.55 -3.21
N ASN A 586 -3.14 -31.48 -3.97
CA ASN A 586 -4.47 -30.88 -4.00
C ASN A 586 -5.24 -31.15 -5.30
N GLY A 587 -4.76 -32.10 -6.12
CA GLY A 587 -5.45 -32.55 -7.33
C GLY A 587 -5.52 -31.49 -8.44
N LEU A 588 -4.56 -30.53 -8.45
CA LEU A 588 -4.47 -29.47 -9.46
C LEU A 588 -3.68 -29.96 -10.69
N ASN A 589 -4.16 -31.03 -11.34
CA ASN A 589 -3.41 -31.73 -12.39
C ASN A 589 -3.17 -30.88 -13.65
N GLU A 590 -4.05 -29.92 -13.92
CA GLU A 590 -3.93 -29.00 -15.08
C GLU A 590 -3.11 -27.74 -14.76
N ALA A 591 -2.83 -27.50 -13.48
CA ALA A 591 -2.02 -26.35 -13.05
C ALA A 591 -0.54 -26.57 -13.40
N ARG A 592 0.17 -25.49 -13.67
CA ARG A 592 1.61 -25.55 -13.89
C ARG A 592 2.35 -25.71 -12.60
N ASP A 593 3.21 -26.72 -12.53
CA ASP A 593 4.08 -26.97 -11.39
C ASP A 593 5.13 -25.86 -11.21
N TYR A 594 5.61 -25.32 -12.30
CA TYR A 594 6.66 -24.31 -12.31
C TYR A 594 6.19 -23.04 -13.01
N LEU A 595 6.26 -21.92 -12.32
CA LEU A 595 5.92 -20.62 -12.84
C LEU A 595 7.15 -19.71 -12.81
N SER A 596 7.38 -19.00 -13.92
CA SER A 596 8.47 -18.02 -14.02
C SER A 596 7.91 -16.72 -14.56
N TYR A 597 8.24 -15.62 -13.90
CA TYR A 597 7.88 -14.29 -14.35
C TYR A 597 8.96 -13.27 -14.04
N TRP A 598 8.98 -12.21 -14.81
CA TRP A 598 9.97 -11.15 -14.68
C TRP A 598 9.32 -9.77 -14.82
N ALA A 599 10.00 -8.77 -14.27
CA ALA A 599 9.65 -7.37 -14.44
C ALA A 599 10.93 -6.54 -14.54
N GLY A 600 10.98 -5.65 -15.50
CA GLY A 600 12.03 -4.65 -15.65
C GLY A 600 11.46 -3.25 -15.54
N SER A 601 12.11 -2.36 -14.79
CA SER A 601 11.68 -0.98 -14.63
C SER A 601 12.80 0.01 -14.86
N THR A 602 12.46 1.14 -15.43
CA THR A 602 13.38 2.27 -15.65
C THR A 602 12.68 3.55 -15.16
N ASN A 603 13.39 4.33 -14.37
CA ASN A 603 12.97 5.68 -13.99
C ASN A 603 14.09 6.65 -14.38
N VAL A 604 13.76 7.62 -15.22
CA VAL A 604 14.69 8.66 -15.68
C VAL A 604 14.13 10.00 -15.26
N SER A 605 14.92 10.83 -14.59
CA SER A 605 14.51 12.19 -14.26
C SER A 605 15.62 13.19 -14.57
N TYR A 606 15.24 14.31 -15.16
CA TYR A 606 16.11 15.44 -15.43
C TYR A 606 15.61 16.68 -14.74
N THR A 607 16.39 17.25 -13.85
CA THR A 607 16.01 18.41 -13.05
C THR A 607 16.58 19.71 -13.61
N ASN A 608 15.78 20.78 -13.51
CA ASN A 608 16.16 22.13 -13.89
C ASN A 608 16.68 22.25 -15.35
N LEU A 609 15.90 21.68 -16.27
CA LEU A 609 16.20 21.73 -17.71
C LEU A 609 16.41 23.19 -18.16
N PHE A 610 17.49 23.44 -18.90
CA PHE A 610 17.93 24.76 -19.38
C PHE A 610 18.04 25.84 -18.27
N ASN A 611 18.18 25.45 -16.99
CA ASN A 611 18.16 26.35 -15.82
C ASN A 611 16.85 27.16 -15.71
N LYS A 612 15.75 26.61 -16.22
CA LYS A 612 14.42 27.28 -16.24
C LYS A 612 13.44 26.68 -15.23
N ASN A 613 13.91 25.92 -14.22
CA ASN A 613 13.06 25.25 -13.24
C ASN A 613 11.99 24.37 -13.90
N ILE A 614 12.39 23.61 -14.93
CA ILE A 614 11.58 22.60 -15.59
C ILE A 614 12.20 21.23 -15.24
N ASN A 615 11.39 20.36 -14.65
CA ASN A 615 11.76 18.99 -14.36
C ASN A 615 11.01 18.06 -15.32
N LEU A 616 11.76 17.13 -15.92
CA LEU A 616 11.20 16.07 -16.76
C LEU A 616 11.37 14.73 -16.05
N SER A 617 10.39 13.86 -16.13
CA SER A 617 10.58 12.47 -15.73
C SER A 617 9.86 11.51 -16.66
N ALA A 618 10.43 10.32 -16.80
CA ALA A 618 9.84 9.20 -17.51
C ALA A 618 10.03 7.94 -16.68
N TRP A 619 8.98 7.15 -16.58
CA TRP A 619 8.98 5.84 -15.98
C TRP A 619 8.42 4.83 -16.97
N VAL A 620 9.08 3.69 -17.08
CA VAL A 620 8.66 2.56 -17.90
C VAL A 620 8.81 1.29 -17.08
N GLU A 621 7.81 0.44 -17.10
CA GLU A 621 7.86 -0.92 -16.59
C GLU A 621 7.39 -1.90 -17.69
N VAL A 622 8.11 -2.98 -17.83
CA VAL A 622 7.79 -4.09 -18.72
C VAL A 622 7.73 -5.36 -17.89
N SER A 623 6.62 -6.07 -17.88
CA SER A 623 6.46 -7.27 -17.06
C SER A 623 5.54 -8.31 -17.69
N ASN A 624 5.81 -9.58 -17.38
CA ASN A 624 4.91 -10.71 -17.61
C ASN A 624 4.53 -11.31 -16.26
N GLN A 625 3.62 -10.67 -15.54
CA GLN A 625 3.26 -11.08 -14.19
C GLN A 625 2.42 -12.36 -14.15
N ASN A 626 2.75 -13.25 -13.20
CA ASN A 626 1.98 -14.43 -12.84
C ASN A 626 1.65 -14.39 -11.35
N ASN A 627 0.47 -14.85 -10.96
CA ASN A 627 0.05 -14.95 -9.57
C ASN A 627 -0.40 -16.38 -9.25
N GLY A 628 0.30 -17.04 -8.34
CA GLY A 628 -0.09 -18.37 -7.86
C GLY A 628 -0.16 -19.43 -8.97
N ASN A 629 -1.30 -20.10 -9.10
CA ASN A 629 -1.56 -21.07 -10.16
C ASN A 629 -2.08 -20.46 -11.46
N SER A 630 -2.13 -19.14 -11.56
CA SER A 630 -2.46 -18.42 -12.79
C SER A 630 -1.20 -17.92 -13.50
N PHE A 631 -1.28 -17.75 -14.82
CA PHE A 631 -0.18 -17.19 -15.59
C PHE A 631 -0.69 -16.10 -16.54
N ALA A 632 0.14 -15.08 -16.75
CA ALA A 632 -0.12 -14.05 -17.74
C ALA A 632 0.23 -14.59 -19.13
N ASN A 633 -0.65 -14.40 -20.08
CA ASN A 633 -0.42 -14.75 -21.47
C ASN A 633 0.27 -13.62 -22.26
N ARG A 634 0.49 -12.48 -21.63
CA ARG A 634 0.95 -11.26 -22.29
C ARG A 634 1.99 -10.50 -21.47
N THR A 635 2.93 -9.89 -22.19
CA THR A 635 3.83 -8.90 -21.62
C THR A 635 3.16 -7.53 -21.63
N ASN A 636 3.06 -6.89 -20.49
CA ASN A 636 2.53 -5.55 -20.32
C ASN A 636 3.64 -4.50 -20.31
N VAL A 637 3.37 -3.37 -20.93
CA VAL A 637 4.24 -2.19 -20.91
C VAL A 637 3.47 -1.03 -20.30
N PHE A 638 3.94 -0.55 -19.17
CA PHE A 638 3.42 0.62 -18.50
C PHE A 638 4.39 1.79 -18.66
N HIS A 639 3.89 2.98 -18.87
CA HIS A 639 4.75 4.15 -18.94
C HIS A 639 4.04 5.41 -18.48
N ASN A 640 4.86 6.32 -17.96
CA ASN A 640 4.43 7.62 -17.47
C ASN A 640 5.51 8.65 -17.81
N ILE A 641 5.13 9.71 -18.47
CA ILE A 641 6.01 10.82 -18.81
C ILE A 641 5.44 12.08 -18.18
N SER A 642 6.26 12.83 -17.46
CA SER A 642 5.81 14.08 -16.85
C SER A 642 6.76 15.24 -17.08
N ALA A 643 6.19 16.43 -17.16
CA ALA A 643 6.89 17.71 -17.19
C ALA A 643 6.32 18.60 -16.11
N THR A 644 7.17 19.11 -15.22
CA THR A 644 6.79 20.01 -14.12
C THR A 644 7.52 21.33 -14.25
N LYS A 645 6.76 22.42 -14.33
CA LYS A 645 7.28 23.79 -14.26
C LYS A 645 7.10 24.34 -12.85
N ILE A 646 8.21 24.78 -12.24
CA ILE A 646 8.24 25.39 -10.91
C ILE A 646 8.38 26.90 -11.08
N PHE A 647 7.57 27.65 -10.31
CA PHE A 647 7.58 29.12 -10.23
C PHE A 647 8.00 29.54 -8.80
N PRO A 648 9.32 29.67 -8.51
CA PRO A 648 9.80 29.86 -7.12
C PRO A 648 9.26 31.14 -6.46
N LYS A 649 9.13 32.24 -7.21
CA LYS A 649 8.65 33.53 -6.68
C LYS A 649 7.20 33.47 -6.20
N THR A 650 6.35 32.76 -6.90
CA THR A 650 4.94 32.58 -6.55
C THR A 650 4.68 31.32 -5.74
N GLN A 651 5.71 30.49 -5.49
CA GLN A 651 5.59 29.19 -4.84
C GLN A 651 4.52 28.31 -5.50
N MET A 652 4.46 28.32 -6.84
CA MET A 652 3.53 27.51 -7.63
C MET A 652 4.26 26.46 -8.44
N GLU A 653 3.58 25.36 -8.68
CA GLU A 653 4.01 24.31 -9.60
C GLU A 653 2.86 23.93 -10.53
N VAL A 654 3.20 23.65 -11.79
CA VAL A 654 2.27 23.14 -12.79
C VAL A 654 2.90 21.90 -13.38
N SER A 655 2.21 20.78 -13.34
CA SER A 655 2.68 19.51 -13.88
C SER A 655 1.70 18.96 -14.90
N LEU A 656 2.23 18.55 -16.05
CA LEU A 656 1.54 17.73 -17.04
C LEU A 656 2.12 16.31 -16.97
N GLN A 657 1.24 15.31 -16.91
CA GLN A 657 1.58 13.90 -16.88
C GLN A 657 0.82 13.17 -17.99
N LEU A 658 1.53 12.33 -18.72
CA LEU A 658 1.00 11.50 -19.80
C LEU A 658 1.15 10.03 -19.38
N VAL A 659 0.05 9.32 -19.24
CA VAL A 659 0.02 7.94 -18.71
C VAL A 659 -0.38 6.99 -19.82
N ASN A 660 0.43 5.97 -20.08
CA ASN A 660 0.17 4.87 -21.01
C ASN A 660 -0.32 5.31 -22.42
N ILE A 661 0.17 6.46 -22.91
CA ILE A 661 -0.26 7.04 -24.18
C ILE A 661 0.17 6.22 -25.41
N PHE A 662 1.24 5.41 -25.26
CA PHE A 662 1.79 4.56 -26.35
C PHE A 662 1.39 3.10 -26.21
N SER A 663 0.79 2.68 -25.09
CA SER A 663 0.31 1.30 -24.88
C SER A 663 -0.95 1.31 -24.01
N ARG A 664 -1.80 0.31 -24.24
CA ARG A 664 -2.96 0.05 -23.38
C ARG A 664 -2.72 -1.28 -22.67
N PRO A 665 -2.28 -1.27 -21.41
CA PRO A 665 -2.07 -2.49 -20.67
C PRO A 665 -3.34 -3.33 -20.61
N ASN A 666 -3.17 -4.64 -20.83
CA ASN A 666 -4.22 -5.62 -20.71
C ASN A 666 -3.75 -6.77 -19.83
N PHE A 667 -4.54 -7.12 -18.83
CA PHE A 667 -4.19 -8.17 -17.87
C PHE A 667 -4.86 -9.48 -18.29
N ASP A 668 -4.10 -10.32 -18.96
CA ASP A 668 -4.54 -11.66 -19.33
C ASP A 668 -4.07 -12.64 -18.24
N SER A 669 -4.99 -13.42 -17.70
CA SER A 669 -4.68 -14.45 -16.72
C SER A 669 -5.41 -15.75 -17.03
N THR A 670 -4.79 -16.87 -16.69
CA THR A 670 -5.40 -18.19 -16.73
C THR A 670 -5.19 -18.84 -15.37
N SER A 671 -6.29 -19.17 -14.72
CA SER A 671 -6.31 -19.87 -13.42
C SER A 671 -6.81 -21.29 -13.62
N PHE A 672 -6.08 -22.24 -13.04
CA PHE A 672 -6.43 -23.65 -13.03
C PHE A 672 -6.88 -24.06 -11.63
N ASN A 673 -7.95 -24.81 -11.52
CA ASN A 673 -8.44 -25.34 -10.26
C ASN A 673 -9.07 -26.75 -10.45
N GLN A 674 -9.60 -27.33 -9.38
CA GLN A 674 -10.09 -28.72 -9.38
C GLN A 674 -11.24 -28.95 -10.35
N ILE A 675 -12.09 -27.93 -10.56
CA ILE A 675 -13.32 -28.07 -11.37
C ILE A 675 -13.17 -27.56 -12.79
N GLY A 676 -12.14 -26.75 -13.09
CA GLY A 676 -12.08 -26.11 -14.40
C GLY A 676 -10.91 -25.16 -14.60
N THR A 677 -10.92 -24.51 -15.75
CA THR A 677 -9.98 -23.47 -16.15
C THR A 677 -10.71 -22.15 -16.36
N PHE A 678 -10.22 -21.08 -15.77
CA PHE A 678 -10.78 -19.74 -15.84
C PHE A 678 -9.78 -18.80 -16.50
N ARG A 679 -10.16 -18.23 -17.65
CA ARG A 679 -9.36 -17.25 -18.39
C ARG A 679 -10.04 -15.90 -18.32
N ASN A 680 -9.26 -14.88 -17.98
CA ASN A 680 -9.71 -13.51 -17.90
C ASN A 680 -8.77 -12.59 -18.67
N SER A 681 -9.35 -11.62 -19.37
CA SER A 681 -8.63 -10.56 -20.05
C SER A 681 -9.26 -9.24 -19.65
N THR A 682 -8.54 -8.47 -18.84
CA THR A 682 -9.03 -7.23 -18.23
C THR A 682 -8.30 -6.03 -18.79
N GLN A 683 -9.05 -5.11 -19.39
CA GLN A 683 -8.59 -3.82 -19.87
C GLN A 683 -9.23 -2.70 -19.05
N SER A 684 -8.39 -1.88 -18.40
CA SER A 684 -8.82 -0.66 -17.70
C SER A 684 -8.43 0.59 -18.50
N ASP A 685 -9.16 1.68 -18.30
CA ASP A 685 -8.88 2.95 -18.96
C ASP A 685 -7.70 3.73 -18.31
N TRP A 686 -6.61 3.01 -18.01
CA TRP A 686 -5.37 3.56 -17.43
C TRP A 686 -4.49 4.22 -18.48
N TYR A 687 -5.06 5.13 -19.26
CA TYR A 687 -4.33 5.92 -20.24
C TYR A 687 -4.94 7.33 -20.31
N GLY A 688 -4.13 8.31 -20.62
CA GLY A 688 -4.62 9.67 -20.74
C GLY A 688 -3.61 10.68 -20.23
N PHE A 689 -4.11 11.83 -19.80
CA PHE A 689 -3.27 12.87 -19.24
C PHE A 689 -3.82 13.41 -17.91
N SER A 690 -2.94 13.99 -17.13
CA SER A 690 -3.27 14.63 -15.87
C SER A 690 -2.58 16.00 -15.78
N LEU A 691 -3.34 17.01 -15.38
CA LEU A 691 -2.84 18.36 -15.12
C LEU A 691 -2.96 18.67 -13.63
N SER A 692 -1.83 19.02 -13.01
CA SER A 692 -1.75 19.32 -11.59
C SER A 692 -1.26 20.74 -11.33
N PHE A 693 -1.90 21.40 -10.36
CA PHE A 693 -1.51 22.71 -9.85
C PHE A 693 -1.25 22.60 -8.36
N VAL A 694 -0.09 23.08 -7.91
CA VAL A 694 0.25 23.17 -6.49
C VAL A 694 0.56 24.62 -6.16
N LYS A 695 -0.08 25.17 -5.12
CA LYS A 695 0.23 26.48 -4.55
C LYS A 695 0.66 26.28 -3.11
N ARG A 696 1.90 26.70 -2.77
CA ARG A 696 2.39 26.76 -1.39
C ARG A 696 2.25 28.17 -0.84
N PHE A 697 2.08 28.29 0.46
CA PHE A 697 1.97 29.56 1.18
C PHE A 697 2.59 29.48 2.57
N GLY A 698 2.88 30.65 3.14
CA GLY A 698 3.47 30.79 4.47
C GLY A 698 4.98 30.51 4.51
N ASN A 699 5.53 30.42 5.73
CA ASN A 699 6.95 30.15 5.94
C ASN A 699 7.25 28.65 5.78
N GLN A 700 7.83 28.25 4.66
CA GLN A 700 8.14 26.84 4.35
C GLN A 700 9.15 26.19 5.32
N LYS A 701 9.74 26.94 6.24
CA LYS A 701 10.65 26.43 7.27
C LYS A 701 9.96 26.08 8.59
N VAL A 702 8.65 26.32 8.73
CA VAL A 702 7.89 25.99 9.95
C VAL A 702 8.01 24.49 10.27
N LYS A 703 8.16 24.19 11.56
CA LYS A 703 8.23 22.83 12.11
C LYS A 703 7.01 22.00 11.72
N GLU A 704 7.24 20.74 11.37
CA GLU A 704 6.20 19.75 11.13
C GLU A 704 6.09 18.80 12.32
N ASN A 705 4.89 18.28 12.54
CA ASN A 705 4.65 17.23 13.51
C ASN A 705 5.47 15.98 13.17
N THR A 706 5.99 15.37 14.20
CA THR A 706 6.49 14.00 14.12
C THR A 706 5.29 13.07 14.24
N LYS A 707 4.81 12.52 13.11
CA LYS A 707 3.64 11.63 13.11
C LYS A 707 3.92 10.32 13.82
N THR A 708 2.94 9.84 14.59
CA THR A 708 2.97 8.55 15.27
C THR A 708 2.43 7.43 14.40
N ASP A 709 2.69 6.17 14.81
CA ASP A 709 2.05 4.99 14.25
C ASP A 709 0.54 5.06 14.52
N VAL A 710 -0.24 5.24 13.48
CA VAL A 710 -1.66 4.91 13.50
C VAL A 710 -1.79 3.56 12.83
N GLU A 711 -2.06 2.55 13.62
CA GLU A 711 -2.33 1.23 13.09
C GLU A 711 -3.79 1.18 12.66
N LYS A 712 -4.02 1.09 11.35
CA LYS A 712 -5.30 0.60 10.85
C LYS A 712 -5.30 -0.91 11.07
N ASN A 713 -6.46 -1.43 11.44
CA ASN A 713 -6.74 -2.83 11.64
C ASN A 713 -6.00 -3.71 10.61
N SER A 714 -4.95 -4.37 11.05
CA SER A 714 -4.17 -5.31 10.25
C SER A 714 -4.70 -6.73 10.43
N GLY A 715 -6.01 -6.90 10.56
CA GLY A 715 -6.59 -8.22 10.44
C GLY A 715 -6.12 -8.82 9.11
N GLY A 716 -5.18 -9.75 9.16
CA GLY A 716 -4.55 -10.49 8.11
C GLY A 716 -4.85 -10.04 6.67
N GLY A 717 -4.18 -9.04 6.18
CA GLY A 717 -4.30 -8.64 4.77
C GLY A 717 -3.08 -9.06 3.96
N LYS A 718 -3.30 -9.50 2.75
CA LYS A 718 -2.27 -9.76 1.73
C LYS A 718 -1.47 -8.51 1.39
#